data_2293749732189a1dd5ea14881ebb3318
#
_entry.id   2293749732189a1dd5ea14881ebb3318
#
_cell.length_a   1.000
_cell.length_b   1.000
_cell.length_c   1.000
_cell.angle_alpha   90.00
_cell.angle_beta   90.00
_cell.angle_gamma   90.00
#
_symmetry.space_group_name_H-M   'P 1'
#
loop_
_entity.id
_entity.type
_entity.pdbx_description
1 polymer ?
#
loop_
_entity_poly.entity_id
_entity_poly.type
_entity_poly.pdbx_seq_one_letter_code
_entity_poly.pdbx_strand_id
1 'polypeptide(L)'
;MKRKDALDYHSSGRPGKIAVVPTKPLNNQRDLALAYSPGVAEPCLEIQKNPEDVYKYTARGNLVAVVTNGTAVLGLGNIGALAGKPVMEGKANLFKQFADLDVFDLEVGSEDPDDVIRFCQLLEPTVGGINLEDIRAPDCFYIEEKLRETLKIPVFHDDQHGTAIISGAALLNAIEITGKDITTVRCVFSGAGAAAISTAEHYVRLGVKRENILLTDRRGVIYKGRPGEMDPYKARFANETDARTLADALVGADVFVGLSVAGAVSGSMIAGMADHPIVFALANPEPEILPEEVRAVRPDAIIATGRSDYANQVNNVLGFPFIFRGALDARATEVNEAMKMAATRALALLAKEDVPDSVSRLYGLSSVKFGSEYLIPFPFDPRILLWVAPAVAWAAVASGAASEFIDLDDSREKLEARRGRAKGVMRGIIHRAVREQRRVVFPEGEEPKVIRAAQLIVDEGIAEPILLGDPDNIARIAKENGIPLDDICIEDPARSPRREAYADYLWRKRQRKGLSLGEAHQLLYNGNYFGSVMVAEGDADALVSGVNMHYPETIRPALQVIGAHQKAEVVSGLYMLVFDKHVIFCGDTTVNIDPTAEQLAQIAYSAARIVRTLGITPRIAMLSVSNFGSGRHPEAEKMAQAVQLLRERDPAIIVDGEMQADTALDQDLLKAAYPFSSLSETANVLIFPNLSAGNIAYKLLNHLGGATAIGPILIGMNRPVHVLERGADVQDIVNMAAVAVMDAQSRGAAARPRQQ
;
A
#
# COMPACT_ATOMS: atom_id res chain seq x y z
N MET A 1 26.37 4.06 7.72
CA MET A 1 26.33 4.95 6.53
C MET A 1 27.61 5.79 6.49
N LYS A 2 28.26 5.94 5.32
CA LYS A 2 29.49 6.77 5.20
C LYS A 2 29.09 8.24 5.06
N ARG A 3 29.86 9.15 5.71
CA ARG A 3 29.63 10.61 5.63
C ARG A 3 29.52 11.12 4.18
N LYS A 4 30.35 10.59 3.29
CA LYS A 4 30.34 10.96 1.88
C LYS A 4 29.02 10.64 1.19
N ASP A 5 28.47 9.44 1.42
CA ASP A 5 27.22 9.00 0.80
C ASP A 5 26.05 9.93 1.20
N ALA A 6 26.02 10.36 2.48
CA ALA A 6 25.02 11.32 2.94
C ALA A 6 25.14 12.70 2.30
N LEU A 7 26.37 13.21 2.14
CA LEU A 7 26.61 14.51 1.49
C LEU A 7 26.28 14.43 -0.01
N ASP A 8 26.68 13.37 -0.69
CA ASP A 8 26.41 13.16 -2.11
C ASP A 8 24.90 13.04 -2.38
N TYR A 9 24.15 12.37 -1.50
CA TYR A 9 22.69 12.28 -1.61
C TYR A 9 22.00 13.65 -1.61
N HIS A 10 22.48 14.61 -0.82
CA HIS A 10 21.88 15.95 -0.72
C HIS A 10 22.34 16.93 -1.81
N SER A 11 23.51 16.71 -2.40
CA SER A 11 24.15 17.66 -3.34
C SER A 11 24.11 17.21 -4.80
N SER A 12 23.93 15.91 -5.09
CA SER A 12 23.97 15.38 -6.45
C SER A 12 22.73 15.78 -7.25
N GLY A 13 22.92 16.12 -8.52
CA GLY A 13 21.84 16.56 -9.40
C GLY A 13 21.29 17.94 -8.98
N ARG A 14 19.97 18.04 -8.80
CA ARG A 14 19.34 19.24 -8.22
C ARG A 14 19.51 19.19 -6.69
N PRO A 15 20.19 20.16 -6.07
CA PRO A 15 20.36 20.19 -4.62
C PRO A 15 19.02 20.24 -3.87
N GLY A 16 19.00 19.68 -2.67
CA GLY A 16 17.79 19.59 -1.84
C GLY A 16 16.93 18.36 -2.17
N LYS A 17 15.79 18.23 -1.49
CA LYS A 17 14.91 17.05 -1.56
C LYS A 17 13.49 17.37 -1.97
N ILE A 18 13.13 18.65 -2.09
CA ILE A 18 11.79 19.09 -2.44
C ILE A 18 11.76 19.86 -3.76
N ALA A 19 10.61 19.83 -4.42
CA ALA A 19 10.33 20.64 -5.60
C ALA A 19 8.85 21.05 -5.58
N VAL A 20 8.57 22.27 -6.06
CA VAL A 20 7.20 22.72 -6.32
C VAL A 20 6.90 22.46 -7.78
N VAL A 21 5.83 21.72 -8.05
CA VAL A 21 5.40 21.37 -9.40
C VAL A 21 3.95 21.80 -9.64
N PRO A 22 3.60 22.28 -10.85
CA PRO A 22 2.21 22.62 -11.16
C PRO A 22 1.33 21.37 -11.21
N THR A 23 0.11 21.46 -10.68
CA THR A 23 -0.90 20.39 -10.71
C THR A 23 -1.90 20.53 -11.87
N LYS A 24 -1.88 21.67 -12.55
CA LYS A 24 -2.71 21.97 -13.71
C LYS A 24 -1.84 22.24 -14.94
N PRO A 25 -2.30 21.91 -16.14
CA PRO A 25 -1.58 22.22 -17.37
C PRO A 25 -1.45 23.74 -17.57
N LEU A 26 -0.32 24.17 -18.12
CA LEU A 26 -0.04 25.56 -18.51
C LEU A 26 0.71 25.52 -19.84
N ASN A 27 0.05 25.02 -20.90
CA ASN A 27 0.69 24.73 -22.18
C ASN A 27 0.26 25.69 -23.30
N ASN A 28 -0.81 26.45 -23.11
CA ASN A 28 -1.38 27.32 -24.12
C ASN A 28 -2.01 28.58 -23.49
N GLN A 29 -2.44 29.53 -24.35
CA GLN A 29 -3.00 30.79 -23.91
C GLN A 29 -4.34 30.64 -23.14
N ARG A 30 -5.12 29.62 -23.45
CA ARG A 30 -6.35 29.29 -22.73
C ARG A 30 -6.03 28.87 -21.30
N ASP A 31 -5.04 27.98 -21.12
CA ASP A 31 -4.60 27.53 -19.80
C ASP A 31 -4.10 28.72 -18.98
N LEU A 32 -3.32 29.63 -19.61
CA LEU A 32 -2.84 30.83 -18.94
C LEU A 32 -3.98 31.75 -18.50
N ALA A 33 -5.00 31.93 -19.34
CA ALA A 33 -6.16 32.74 -19.02
C ALA A 33 -6.99 32.14 -17.86
N LEU A 34 -7.07 30.81 -17.76
CA LEU A 34 -7.75 30.11 -16.66
C LEU A 34 -6.93 30.11 -15.38
N ALA A 35 -5.60 29.88 -15.49
CA ALA A 35 -4.71 29.75 -14.35
C ALA A 35 -4.38 31.11 -13.69
N TYR A 36 -4.41 32.21 -14.42
CA TYR A 36 -4.02 33.52 -13.91
C TYR A 36 -5.04 34.60 -14.29
N SER A 37 -4.85 35.35 -15.37
CA SER A 37 -5.72 36.47 -15.71
C SER A 37 -6.42 36.21 -17.05
N PRO A 38 -7.77 36.36 -17.15
CA PRO A 38 -8.72 36.86 -16.13
C PRO A 38 -9.38 35.80 -15.25
N GLY A 39 -9.26 34.50 -15.57
CA GLY A 39 -10.06 33.41 -15.01
C GLY A 39 -9.89 33.22 -13.50
N VAL A 40 -8.74 33.57 -12.91
CA VAL A 40 -8.47 33.44 -11.48
C VAL A 40 -9.37 34.33 -10.60
N ALA A 41 -10.00 35.35 -11.16
CA ALA A 41 -10.92 36.22 -10.42
C ALA A 41 -12.17 35.46 -9.90
N GLU A 42 -12.67 34.50 -10.66
CA GLU A 42 -13.87 33.74 -10.30
C GLU A 42 -13.71 32.93 -9.00
N PRO A 43 -12.71 32.07 -8.84
CA PRO A 43 -12.50 31.37 -7.56
C PRO A 43 -12.20 32.33 -6.41
N CYS A 44 -11.53 33.46 -6.63
CA CYS A 44 -11.33 34.48 -5.58
C CYS A 44 -12.66 35.04 -5.08
N LEU A 45 -13.59 35.37 -5.99
CA LEU A 45 -14.90 35.87 -5.63
C LEU A 45 -15.77 34.82 -4.90
N GLU A 46 -15.70 33.57 -5.31
CA GLU A 46 -16.41 32.49 -4.61
C GLU A 46 -15.86 32.27 -3.19
N ILE A 47 -14.53 32.26 -3.00
CA ILE A 47 -13.91 32.17 -1.67
C ILE A 47 -14.28 33.41 -0.80
N GLN A 48 -14.34 34.60 -1.40
CA GLN A 48 -14.75 35.79 -0.67
C GLN A 48 -16.20 35.70 -0.15
N LYS A 49 -17.10 35.10 -0.94
CA LYS A 49 -18.51 34.86 -0.54
C LYS A 49 -18.62 33.76 0.52
N ASN A 50 -17.88 32.68 0.33
CA ASN A 50 -17.86 31.54 1.24
C ASN A 50 -16.40 31.10 1.50
N PRO A 51 -15.81 31.46 2.65
CA PRO A 51 -14.42 31.12 2.97
C PRO A 51 -14.10 29.62 2.94
N GLU A 52 -15.08 28.73 3.16
CA GLU A 52 -14.90 27.28 3.07
C GLU A 52 -14.56 26.80 1.65
N ASP A 53 -14.91 27.57 0.63
CA ASP A 53 -14.56 27.24 -0.76
C ASP A 53 -13.07 27.32 -1.05
N VAL A 54 -12.24 27.82 -0.11
CA VAL A 54 -10.79 27.77 -0.19
C VAL A 54 -10.27 26.32 -0.32
N TYR A 55 -10.93 25.36 0.34
CA TYR A 55 -10.61 23.93 0.25
C TYR A 55 -10.97 23.31 -1.10
N LYS A 56 -11.90 23.91 -1.84
CA LYS A 56 -12.35 23.47 -3.15
C LYS A 56 -11.47 24.00 -4.28
N TYR A 57 -10.99 25.24 -4.17
CA TYR A 57 -10.33 25.95 -5.26
C TYR A 57 -8.82 26.12 -5.08
N THR A 58 -8.26 25.76 -3.91
CA THR A 58 -6.83 25.91 -3.62
C THR A 58 -6.20 24.62 -3.07
N ALA A 59 -4.86 24.63 -2.96
CA ALA A 59 -4.10 23.50 -2.38
C ALA A 59 -4.19 23.43 -0.85
N ARG A 60 -4.85 24.40 -0.16
CA ARG A 60 -4.86 24.51 1.31
C ARG A 60 -5.24 23.23 2.01
N GLY A 61 -6.24 22.50 1.52
CA GLY A 61 -6.72 21.25 2.11
C GLY A 61 -5.74 20.07 2.05
N ASN A 62 -4.64 20.20 1.28
CA ASN A 62 -3.60 19.18 1.16
C ASN A 62 -2.21 19.69 1.55
N LEU A 63 -2.10 20.90 2.11
CA LEU A 63 -0.83 21.57 2.37
C LEU A 63 -0.57 21.67 3.87
N VAL A 64 0.59 21.17 4.32
CA VAL A 64 1.07 21.24 5.70
C VAL A 64 2.31 22.13 5.76
N ALA A 65 2.42 22.97 6.78
CA ALA A 65 3.68 23.65 7.12
C ALA A 65 4.45 22.82 8.14
N VAL A 66 5.72 22.51 7.85
CA VAL A 66 6.68 22.02 8.84
C VAL A 66 7.46 23.22 9.35
N VAL A 67 7.27 23.59 10.63
CA VAL A 67 7.83 24.79 11.23
C VAL A 67 8.85 24.43 12.30
N THR A 68 10.05 25.00 12.17
CA THR A 68 11.15 24.83 13.13
C THR A 68 11.86 26.14 13.43
N ASN A 69 12.51 26.27 14.56
CA ASN A 69 13.52 27.27 14.82
C ASN A 69 14.94 26.67 15.04
N GLY A 70 15.06 25.35 14.86
CA GLY A 70 16.34 24.62 14.89
C GLY A 70 17.01 24.55 16.27
N THR A 71 16.24 24.68 17.36
CA THR A 71 16.80 24.74 18.73
C THR A 71 16.99 23.37 19.39
N ALA A 72 16.49 22.26 18.75
CA ALA A 72 16.64 20.90 19.28
C ALA A 72 16.76 19.84 18.16
N VAL A 73 17.67 20.05 17.21
CA VAL A 73 17.77 19.23 15.99
C VAL A 73 18.44 17.88 16.24
N LEU A 74 17.71 16.77 16.07
CA LEU A 74 18.18 15.36 15.96
C LEU A 74 19.36 14.97 16.89
N GLY A 75 19.40 15.38 18.16
CA GLY A 75 20.52 15.10 19.05
C GLY A 75 21.76 15.97 18.82
N LEU A 76 21.74 16.85 17.82
CA LEU A 76 22.79 17.87 17.58
C LEU A 76 22.59 19.10 18.47
N GLY A 77 21.38 19.23 19.06
CA GLY A 77 21.03 20.36 19.90
C GLY A 77 20.65 21.61 19.11
N ASN A 78 20.96 22.79 19.68
CA ASN A 78 20.69 24.05 19.01
C ASN A 78 21.76 24.33 17.94
N ILE A 79 21.41 24.05 16.68
CA ILE A 79 22.25 24.35 15.51
C ILE A 79 21.69 25.51 14.68
N GLY A 80 20.53 26.05 15.06
CA GLY A 80 19.84 27.15 14.39
C GLY A 80 18.99 26.72 13.19
N ALA A 81 18.08 27.59 12.85
CA ALA A 81 17.05 27.35 11.80
C ALA A 81 17.66 26.93 10.45
N LEU A 82 18.67 27.69 9.96
CA LEU A 82 19.27 27.42 8.64
C LEU A 82 19.92 26.03 8.55
N ALA A 83 20.63 25.61 9.61
CA ALA A 83 21.28 24.30 9.63
C ALA A 83 20.29 23.14 9.80
N GLY A 84 19.08 23.41 10.33
CA GLY A 84 17.98 22.44 10.43
C GLY A 84 17.29 22.13 9.08
N LYS A 85 17.43 23.00 8.05
CA LYS A 85 16.71 22.84 6.80
C LYS A 85 16.82 21.45 6.13
N PRO A 86 17.96 20.78 6.06
CA PRO A 86 18.02 19.44 5.46
C PRO A 86 17.13 18.40 6.16
N VAL A 87 16.87 18.57 7.47
CA VAL A 87 15.96 17.71 8.24
C VAL A 87 14.53 18.00 7.84
N MET A 88 14.14 19.27 7.74
CA MET A 88 12.80 19.72 7.39
C MET A 88 12.40 19.31 5.97
N GLU A 89 13.32 19.43 4.99
CA GLU A 89 13.11 18.87 3.66
C GLU A 89 12.93 17.35 3.68
N GLY A 90 13.65 16.64 4.56
CA GLY A 90 13.46 15.22 4.80
C GLY A 90 12.04 14.93 5.31
N LYS A 91 11.59 15.71 6.29
CA LYS A 91 10.23 15.62 6.84
C LYS A 91 9.17 15.82 5.75
N ALA A 92 9.35 16.84 4.89
CA ALA A 92 8.48 17.10 3.76
C ALA A 92 8.37 15.91 2.79
N ASN A 93 9.51 15.26 2.48
CA ASN A 93 9.52 14.04 1.68
C ASN A 93 8.71 12.91 2.31
N LEU A 94 8.81 12.72 3.62
CA LEU A 94 8.07 11.66 4.32
C LEU A 94 6.55 11.92 4.27
N PHE A 95 6.10 13.15 4.48
CA PHE A 95 4.71 13.53 4.31
C PHE A 95 4.18 13.21 2.90
N LYS A 96 4.95 13.59 1.86
CA LYS A 96 4.56 13.36 0.47
C LYS A 96 4.55 11.89 0.12
N GLN A 97 5.59 11.15 0.48
CA GLN A 97 5.76 9.74 0.13
C GLN A 97 4.72 8.83 0.79
N PHE A 98 4.41 9.07 2.07
CA PHE A 98 3.58 8.16 2.84
C PHE A 98 2.10 8.54 2.88
N ALA A 99 1.77 9.83 2.75
CA ALA A 99 0.40 10.32 2.90
C ALA A 99 -0.09 11.23 1.76
N ASP A 100 0.71 11.42 0.72
CA ASP A 100 0.43 12.32 -0.41
C ASP A 100 0.05 13.75 0.06
N LEU A 101 0.72 14.24 1.10
CA LEU A 101 0.57 15.60 1.60
C LEU A 101 1.67 16.50 1.02
N ASP A 102 1.27 17.66 0.54
CA ASP A 102 2.19 18.69 0.10
C ASP A 102 2.71 19.46 1.33
N VAL A 103 3.98 19.85 1.31
CA VAL A 103 4.60 20.49 2.46
C VAL A 103 5.43 21.71 2.04
N PHE A 104 5.30 22.78 2.83
CA PHE A 104 6.32 23.82 2.90
C PHE A 104 7.10 23.66 4.21
N ASP A 105 8.42 23.50 4.11
CA ASP A 105 9.32 23.57 5.25
C ASP A 105 9.73 25.04 5.49
N LEU A 106 9.54 25.49 6.72
CA LEU A 106 9.61 26.90 7.10
C LEU A 106 10.49 27.05 8.34
N GLU A 107 11.69 27.54 8.14
CA GLU A 107 12.70 27.74 9.18
C GLU A 107 12.62 29.19 9.73
N VAL A 108 12.18 29.32 10.99
CA VAL A 108 11.98 30.61 11.66
C VAL A 108 13.29 31.08 12.29
N GLY A 109 13.82 32.20 11.86
CA GLY A 109 15.08 32.77 12.32
C GLY A 109 15.01 33.48 13.67
N SER A 110 14.24 32.94 14.64
CA SER A 110 14.10 33.44 16.00
C SER A 110 14.04 32.32 17.01
N GLU A 111 14.71 32.50 18.15
CA GLU A 111 14.59 31.60 19.32
C GLU A 111 13.47 32.04 20.28
N ASP A 112 12.87 33.22 20.09
CA ASP A 112 11.76 33.69 20.90
C ASP A 112 10.50 32.89 20.57
N PRO A 113 9.88 32.19 21.54
CA PRO A 113 8.66 31.42 21.32
C PRO A 113 7.47 32.27 20.84
N ASP A 114 7.37 33.53 21.26
CA ASP A 114 6.30 34.41 20.82
C ASP A 114 6.42 34.80 19.33
N ASP A 115 7.63 34.92 18.80
CA ASP A 115 7.86 35.11 17.37
C ASP A 115 7.39 33.89 16.55
N VAL A 116 7.69 32.66 17.04
CA VAL A 116 7.23 31.43 16.40
C VAL A 116 5.71 31.34 16.43
N ILE A 117 5.08 31.65 17.55
CA ILE A 117 3.63 31.69 17.69
C ILE A 117 3.04 32.69 16.68
N ARG A 118 3.57 33.91 16.68
CA ARG A 118 3.10 34.96 15.78
C ARG A 118 3.25 34.60 14.31
N PHE A 119 4.38 33.98 13.95
CA PHE A 119 4.62 33.48 12.59
C PHE A 119 3.55 32.46 12.19
N CYS A 120 3.29 31.46 13.02
CA CYS A 120 2.29 30.42 12.75
C CYS A 120 0.86 30.99 12.62
N GLN A 121 0.51 31.97 13.47
CA GLN A 121 -0.77 32.65 13.38
C GLN A 121 -0.98 33.41 12.05
N LEU A 122 0.07 34.06 11.54
CA LEU A 122 0.03 34.76 10.25
C LEU A 122 0.02 33.80 9.06
N LEU A 123 0.51 32.56 9.23
CA LEU A 123 0.58 31.52 8.21
C LEU A 123 -0.76 30.76 8.06
N GLU A 124 -1.64 30.76 9.05
CA GLU A 124 -2.90 29.99 9.07
C GLU A 124 -3.71 30.05 7.77
N PRO A 125 -3.89 31.20 7.09
CA PRO A 125 -4.65 31.24 5.85
C PRO A 125 -4.07 30.42 4.71
N THR A 126 -2.77 30.14 4.75
CA THR A 126 -2.03 29.46 3.65
C THR A 126 -2.14 27.95 3.71
N VAL A 127 -2.18 27.36 4.91
CA VAL A 127 -2.02 25.91 5.12
C VAL A 127 -3.22 25.27 5.77
N GLY A 128 -3.36 23.96 5.60
CA GLY A 128 -4.39 23.15 6.24
C GLY A 128 -3.99 22.60 7.60
N GLY A 129 -2.69 22.63 7.95
CA GLY A 129 -2.17 22.18 9.24
C GLY A 129 -0.72 22.57 9.47
N ILE A 130 -0.26 22.52 10.71
CA ILE A 130 1.11 22.89 11.12
C ILE A 130 1.74 21.75 11.92
N ASN A 131 2.85 21.23 11.43
CA ASN A 131 3.76 20.34 12.17
C ASN A 131 4.89 21.15 12.76
N LEU A 132 4.98 21.19 14.11
CA LEU A 132 6.11 21.76 14.82
C LEU A 132 7.21 20.69 14.95
N GLU A 133 8.46 21.09 14.70
CA GLU A 133 9.60 20.16 14.63
C GLU A 133 10.83 20.76 15.25
N ASP A 134 11.63 19.95 15.98
CA ASP A 134 12.96 20.31 16.49
C ASP A 134 12.99 21.60 17.34
N ILE A 135 11.95 21.85 18.14
CA ILE A 135 11.85 22.98 19.07
C ILE A 135 12.14 22.50 20.50
N ARG A 136 13.08 23.16 21.18
CA ARG A 136 13.51 22.76 22.52
C ARG A 136 12.41 22.87 23.60
N ALA A 137 12.47 21.99 24.59
CA ALA A 137 11.69 22.14 25.82
C ALA A 137 12.34 23.19 26.75
N PRO A 138 11.55 24.02 27.51
CA PRO A 138 10.11 23.95 27.63
C PRO A 138 9.31 24.74 26.58
N ASP A 139 9.99 25.52 25.71
CA ASP A 139 9.39 26.42 24.74
C ASP A 139 8.37 25.71 23.83
N CYS A 140 8.67 24.46 23.42
CA CYS A 140 7.80 23.66 22.56
C CYS A 140 6.40 23.41 23.16
N PHE A 141 6.29 23.25 24.48
CA PHE A 141 5.01 23.08 25.14
C PHE A 141 4.18 24.37 25.10
N TYR A 142 4.82 25.50 25.42
CA TYR A 142 4.17 26.80 25.39
C TYR A 142 3.70 27.17 23.98
N ILE A 143 4.54 26.98 22.98
CA ILE A 143 4.21 27.26 21.58
C ILE A 143 3.03 26.40 21.13
N GLU A 144 3.05 25.10 21.33
CA GLU A 144 1.97 24.21 20.92
C GLU A 144 0.66 24.55 21.62
N GLU A 145 0.68 24.76 22.95
CA GLU A 145 -0.49 25.10 23.73
C GLU A 145 -1.14 26.40 23.23
N LYS A 146 -0.34 27.45 22.99
CA LYS A 146 -0.85 28.74 22.49
C LYS A 146 -1.39 28.64 21.06
N LEU A 147 -0.75 27.88 20.20
CA LEU A 147 -1.25 27.71 18.83
C LEU A 147 -2.56 26.90 18.79
N ARG A 148 -2.68 25.87 19.61
CA ARG A 148 -3.93 25.10 19.73
C ARG A 148 -5.10 25.92 20.30
N GLU A 149 -4.82 26.90 21.16
CA GLU A 149 -5.84 27.83 21.69
C GLU A 149 -6.31 28.84 20.63
N THR A 150 -5.44 29.24 19.71
CA THR A 150 -5.68 30.40 18.83
C THR A 150 -5.97 30.07 17.38
N LEU A 151 -5.51 28.93 16.86
CA LEU A 151 -5.70 28.51 15.49
C LEU A 151 -6.91 27.58 15.33
N LYS A 152 -7.48 27.57 14.12
CA LYS A 152 -8.58 26.67 13.72
C LYS A 152 -8.17 25.61 12.72
N ILE A 153 -6.88 25.28 12.71
CA ILE A 153 -6.28 24.20 11.91
C ILE A 153 -5.49 23.27 12.83
N PRO A 154 -5.31 22.00 12.47
CA PRO A 154 -4.53 21.06 13.28
C PRO A 154 -3.09 21.53 13.48
N VAL A 155 -2.68 21.61 14.74
CA VAL A 155 -1.29 21.82 15.18
C VAL A 155 -0.81 20.57 15.91
N PHE A 156 0.37 20.10 15.58
CA PHE A 156 0.94 18.88 16.14
C PHE A 156 2.46 19.00 16.25
N HIS A 157 3.02 18.72 17.44
CA HIS A 157 4.45 18.69 17.64
C HIS A 157 4.94 17.25 17.58
N ASP A 158 5.68 16.89 16.54
CA ASP A 158 6.07 15.50 16.31
C ASP A 158 6.99 14.93 17.37
N ASP A 159 8.00 15.70 17.83
CA ASP A 159 8.93 15.23 18.89
C ASP A 159 8.24 14.97 20.22
N GLN A 160 7.12 15.65 20.50
CA GLN A 160 6.32 15.39 21.69
C GLN A 160 5.43 14.16 21.51
N HIS A 161 4.68 14.09 20.42
CA HIS A 161 3.58 13.17 20.30
C HIS A 161 3.87 11.96 19.39
N GLY A 162 4.78 12.08 18.40
CA GLY A 162 5.14 10.99 17.50
C GLY A 162 5.67 9.80 18.27
N THR A 163 6.75 9.99 19.04
CA THR A 163 7.34 8.93 19.87
C THR A 163 6.33 8.36 20.88
N ALA A 164 5.48 9.19 21.49
CA ALA A 164 4.46 8.74 22.42
C ALA A 164 3.45 7.78 21.76
N ILE A 165 2.96 8.12 20.58
CA ILE A 165 1.98 7.31 19.81
C ILE A 165 2.60 5.97 19.41
N ILE A 166 3.80 6.00 18.82
CA ILE A 166 4.42 4.79 18.27
C ILE A 166 4.89 3.85 19.38
N SER A 167 5.57 4.39 20.40
CA SER A 167 5.97 3.58 21.56
C SER A 167 4.76 3.08 22.34
N GLY A 168 3.68 3.84 22.39
CA GLY A 168 2.40 3.42 22.97
C GLY A 168 1.79 2.21 22.24
N ALA A 169 1.86 2.18 20.92
CA ALA A 169 1.43 1.02 20.12
C ALA A 169 2.31 -0.21 20.40
N ALA A 170 3.63 -0.01 20.44
CA ALA A 170 4.56 -1.08 20.81
C ALA A 170 4.33 -1.58 22.24
N LEU A 171 4.04 -0.68 23.20
CA LEU A 171 3.74 -1.04 24.59
C LEU A 171 2.49 -1.91 24.68
N LEU A 172 1.38 -1.53 24.02
CA LEU A 172 0.15 -2.32 24.03
C LEU A 172 0.40 -3.76 23.57
N ASN A 173 1.14 -3.93 22.49
CA ASN A 173 1.47 -5.24 21.95
C ASN A 173 2.49 -6.01 22.82
N ALA A 174 3.48 -5.33 23.39
CA ALA A 174 4.43 -5.97 24.29
C ALA A 174 3.76 -6.43 25.61
N ILE A 175 2.82 -5.67 26.14
CA ILE A 175 2.00 -6.04 27.31
C ILE A 175 1.18 -7.30 26.99
N GLU A 176 0.56 -7.37 25.84
CA GLU A 176 -0.23 -8.55 25.42
C GLU A 176 0.65 -9.80 25.30
N ILE A 177 1.83 -9.67 24.64
CA ILE A 177 2.76 -10.81 24.45
C ILE A 177 3.30 -11.31 25.81
N THR A 178 3.62 -10.40 26.74
CA THR A 178 4.15 -10.75 28.06
C THR A 178 3.08 -11.17 29.04
N GLY A 179 1.78 -10.99 28.73
CA GLY A 179 0.68 -11.27 29.62
C GLY A 179 0.59 -10.39 30.87
N LYS A 180 1.25 -9.23 30.84
CA LYS A 180 1.25 -8.26 31.95
C LYS A 180 -0.06 -7.45 31.96
N ASP A 181 -0.42 -6.92 33.13
CA ASP A 181 -1.54 -5.97 33.26
C ASP A 181 -1.05 -4.54 33.19
N ILE A 182 -1.50 -3.80 32.18
CA ILE A 182 -1.11 -2.40 31.94
C ILE A 182 -1.37 -1.50 33.17
N THR A 183 -2.33 -1.83 34.03
CA THR A 183 -2.66 -1.04 35.22
C THR A 183 -1.70 -1.25 36.36
N THR A 184 -0.88 -2.30 36.33
CA THR A 184 0.05 -2.67 37.41
C THR A 184 1.52 -2.52 37.03
N VAL A 185 1.84 -2.44 35.69
CA VAL A 185 3.23 -2.34 35.24
C VAL A 185 3.94 -1.10 35.79
N ARG A 186 5.19 -1.28 36.13
CA ARG A 186 6.11 -0.22 36.60
C ARG A 186 6.94 0.26 35.39
N CYS A 187 6.81 1.53 35.04
CA CYS A 187 7.50 2.14 33.91
C CYS A 187 8.59 3.09 34.41
N VAL A 188 9.82 2.95 33.93
CA VAL A 188 10.94 3.82 34.21
C VAL A 188 11.42 4.50 32.95
N PHE A 189 11.48 5.83 32.96
CA PHE A 189 11.93 6.66 31.87
C PHE A 189 13.35 7.20 32.15
N SER A 190 14.26 6.97 31.24
CA SER A 190 15.52 7.70 31.15
C SER A 190 15.34 8.92 30.29
N GLY A 191 15.29 10.09 30.91
CA GLY A 191 14.95 11.37 30.29
C GLY A 191 13.69 11.99 30.87
N ALA A 192 13.64 13.33 30.85
CA ALA A 192 12.51 14.14 31.28
C ALA A 192 12.37 15.40 30.38
N GLY A 193 12.66 15.23 29.10
CA GLY A 193 12.44 16.23 28.07
C GLY A 193 11.03 16.13 27.47
N ALA A 194 10.79 16.82 26.35
CA ALA A 194 9.50 16.88 25.67
C ALA A 194 8.95 15.49 25.34
N ALA A 195 9.72 14.63 24.66
CA ALA A 195 9.31 13.29 24.31
C ALA A 195 8.97 12.42 25.54
N ALA A 196 9.81 12.47 26.59
CA ALA A 196 9.60 11.63 27.77
C ALA A 196 8.33 12.01 28.55
N ILE A 197 8.09 13.31 28.74
CA ILE A 197 6.89 13.80 29.44
C ILE A 197 5.63 13.45 28.63
N SER A 198 5.62 13.72 27.33
CA SER A 198 4.47 13.42 26.45
C SER A 198 4.21 11.92 26.34
N THR A 199 5.27 11.09 26.27
CA THR A 199 5.14 9.63 26.26
C THR A 199 4.57 9.11 27.60
N ALA A 200 5.04 9.62 28.72
CA ALA A 200 4.53 9.24 30.04
C ALA A 200 3.04 9.62 30.20
N GLU A 201 2.63 10.82 29.77
CA GLU A 201 1.23 11.23 29.75
C GLU A 201 0.37 10.33 28.83
N HIS A 202 0.91 9.96 27.67
CA HIS A 202 0.22 9.06 26.74
C HIS A 202 0.05 7.65 27.34
N TYR A 203 1.08 7.13 28.04
CA TYR A 203 1.00 5.84 28.74
C TYR A 203 -0.04 5.85 29.87
N VAL A 204 -0.19 6.98 30.56
CA VAL A 204 -1.28 7.15 31.55
C VAL A 204 -2.65 7.03 30.87
N ARG A 205 -2.83 7.63 29.68
CA ARG A 205 -4.08 7.50 28.91
C ARG A 205 -4.33 6.10 28.39
N LEU A 206 -3.26 5.33 28.11
CA LEU A 206 -3.37 3.92 27.72
C LEU A 206 -3.77 3.01 28.89
N GLY A 207 -3.63 3.47 30.15
CA GLY A 207 -4.03 2.72 31.33
C GLY A 207 -2.93 2.53 32.40
N VAL A 208 -1.69 2.93 32.12
CA VAL A 208 -0.61 2.88 33.13
C VAL A 208 -0.93 3.87 34.26
N LYS A 209 -0.89 3.41 35.50
CA LYS A 209 -1.13 4.31 36.63
C LYS A 209 0.03 5.29 36.78
N ARG A 210 -0.28 6.57 37.00
CA ARG A 210 0.73 7.64 37.14
C ARG A 210 1.72 7.38 38.25
N GLU A 211 1.27 6.81 39.35
CA GLU A 211 2.13 6.42 40.49
C GLU A 211 3.13 5.31 40.15
N ASN A 212 2.90 4.56 39.09
CA ASN A 212 3.80 3.50 38.61
C ASN A 212 4.85 4.02 37.60
N ILE A 213 4.85 5.32 37.27
CA ILE A 213 5.77 5.92 36.31
C ILE A 213 6.85 6.70 37.09
N LEU A 214 8.11 6.36 36.88
CA LEU A 214 9.27 7.10 37.39
C LEU A 214 10.04 7.71 36.22
N LEU A 215 10.21 9.03 36.23
CA LEU A 215 11.08 9.75 35.29
C LEU A 215 12.41 10.07 35.92
N THR A 216 13.48 10.03 35.14
CA THR A 216 14.81 10.47 35.55
C THR A 216 15.33 11.60 34.67
N ASP A 217 16.07 12.51 35.24
CA ASP A 217 16.83 13.53 34.54
C ASP A 217 18.32 13.49 34.96
N ARG A 218 19.11 14.46 34.52
CA ARG A 218 20.56 14.54 34.84
C ARG A 218 20.86 14.54 36.35
N ARG A 219 19.89 14.85 37.21
CA ARG A 219 20.02 14.85 38.69
C ARG A 219 19.46 13.57 39.32
N GLY A 220 19.06 12.57 38.52
CA GLY A 220 18.46 11.32 39.00
C GLY A 220 16.92 11.32 38.94
N VAL A 221 16.29 10.50 39.77
CA VAL A 221 14.83 10.31 39.80
C VAL A 221 14.11 11.61 40.16
N ILE A 222 12.97 11.85 39.50
CA ILE A 222 12.05 12.93 39.83
C ILE A 222 11.08 12.42 40.90
N TYR A 223 11.25 12.91 42.13
CA TYR A 223 10.45 12.47 43.27
C TYR A 223 9.87 13.65 44.05
N LYS A 224 8.83 13.40 44.81
CA LYS A 224 8.13 14.40 45.63
C LYS A 224 9.05 14.93 46.73
N GLY A 225 9.20 16.24 46.81
CA GLY A 225 10.09 16.89 47.76
C GLY A 225 11.57 16.91 47.33
N ARG A 226 11.91 16.60 46.08
CA ARG A 226 13.26 16.74 45.54
C ARG A 226 13.78 18.18 45.67
N PRO A 227 14.99 18.42 46.19
CA PRO A 227 15.53 19.76 46.36
C PRO A 227 15.73 20.52 45.04
N GLY A 228 15.48 21.85 45.08
CA GLY A 228 15.64 22.77 43.97
C GLY A 228 14.37 23.00 43.18
N GLU A 229 14.42 23.97 42.29
CA GLU A 229 13.31 24.33 41.44
C GLU A 229 12.99 23.19 40.43
N MET A 230 11.72 22.90 40.26
CA MET A 230 11.23 21.83 39.37
C MET A 230 10.30 22.42 38.35
N ASP A 231 10.56 22.12 37.10
CA ASP A 231 9.69 22.46 35.99
C ASP A 231 8.26 21.92 36.23
N PRO A 232 7.21 22.71 36.00
CA PRO A 232 5.81 22.29 36.22
C PRO A 232 5.40 21.02 35.48
N TYR A 233 5.91 20.76 34.28
CA TYR A 233 5.60 19.56 33.52
C TYR A 233 6.24 18.31 34.17
N LYS A 234 7.49 18.42 34.66
CA LYS A 234 8.16 17.36 35.39
C LYS A 234 7.51 17.08 36.74
N ALA A 235 7.03 18.12 37.41
CA ALA A 235 6.39 18.01 38.72
C ALA A 235 5.14 17.11 38.71
N ARG A 236 4.46 16.97 37.56
CA ARG A 236 3.30 16.09 37.40
C ARG A 236 3.63 14.60 37.63
N PHE A 237 4.91 14.21 37.49
CA PHE A 237 5.43 12.85 37.68
C PHE A 237 6.33 12.70 38.90
N ALA A 238 6.34 13.67 39.80
CA ALA A 238 7.07 13.57 41.07
C ALA A 238 6.31 12.65 42.04
N ASN A 239 6.66 11.36 42.02
CA ASN A 239 6.03 10.34 42.85
C ASN A 239 6.78 10.18 44.21
N GLU A 240 6.14 9.56 45.20
CA GLU A 240 6.79 9.13 46.44
C GLU A 240 7.59 7.86 46.16
N THR A 241 8.90 7.91 46.34
CA THR A 241 9.80 6.79 46.10
C THR A 241 11.15 7.00 46.82
N ASP A 242 11.79 5.91 47.23
CA ASP A 242 13.15 5.90 47.78
C ASP A 242 14.22 5.84 46.69
N ALA A 243 13.87 5.55 45.46
CA ALA A 243 14.79 5.51 44.30
C ALA A 243 15.37 6.91 44.06
N ARG A 244 16.69 7.02 43.88
CA ARG A 244 17.38 8.29 43.60
C ARG A 244 18.10 8.28 42.26
N THR A 245 18.58 7.13 41.84
CA THR A 245 19.29 6.93 40.57
C THR A 245 18.44 6.15 39.61
N LEU A 246 18.81 6.16 38.29
CA LEU A 246 18.20 5.32 37.29
C LEU A 246 18.33 3.83 37.63
N ALA A 247 19.48 3.42 38.19
CA ALA A 247 19.71 2.04 38.63
C ALA A 247 18.73 1.62 39.73
N ASP A 248 18.48 2.49 40.73
CA ASP A 248 17.50 2.19 41.78
C ASP A 248 16.09 2.04 41.24
N ALA A 249 15.73 2.91 40.30
CA ALA A 249 14.40 2.90 39.69
C ALA A 249 14.13 1.64 38.85
N LEU A 250 15.16 1.10 38.16
CA LEU A 250 15.05 -0.08 37.32
C LEU A 250 14.88 -1.40 38.07
N VAL A 251 15.22 -1.44 39.39
CA VAL A 251 15.04 -2.65 40.19
C VAL A 251 13.55 -3.04 40.24
N GLY A 252 13.23 -4.21 39.63
CA GLY A 252 11.89 -4.73 39.55
C GLY A 252 10.93 -3.93 38.62
N ALA A 253 11.44 -3.07 37.74
CA ALA A 253 10.65 -2.38 36.76
C ALA A 253 10.24 -3.33 35.64
N ASP A 254 9.02 -3.19 35.10
CA ASP A 254 8.49 -3.99 33.98
C ASP A 254 8.87 -3.39 32.63
N VAL A 255 8.88 -2.06 32.54
CA VAL A 255 9.08 -1.32 31.30
C VAL A 255 10.18 -0.27 31.50
N PHE A 256 11.18 -0.29 30.63
CA PHE A 256 12.16 0.79 30.49
C PHE A 256 11.89 1.56 29.18
N VAL A 257 11.89 2.88 29.25
CA VAL A 257 11.76 3.78 28.10
C VAL A 257 12.92 4.77 28.12
N GLY A 258 13.86 4.58 27.21
CA GLY A 258 15.01 5.45 27.00
C GLY A 258 14.68 6.58 26.02
N LEU A 259 14.78 7.83 26.49
CA LEU A 259 14.59 9.06 25.73
C LEU A 259 15.63 10.11 26.17
N SER A 260 16.89 9.65 26.24
CA SER A 260 17.98 10.43 26.83
C SER A 260 19.22 10.43 25.93
N VAL A 261 20.27 9.73 26.34
CA VAL A 261 21.58 9.71 25.66
C VAL A 261 22.12 8.28 25.56
N ALA A 262 22.95 8.04 24.55
CA ALA A 262 23.61 6.77 24.33
C ALA A 262 24.34 6.27 25.58
N GLY A 263 24.26 4.97 25.87
CA GLY A 263 24.98 4.32 26.93
C GLY A 263 24.53 4.70 28.36
N ALA A 264 23.36 5.29 28.53
CA ALA A 264 22.80 5.68 29.81
C ALA A 264 22.44 4.48 30.73
N VAL A 265 22.29 3.27 30.14
CA VAL A 265 21.90 2.05 30.85
C VAL A 265 22.92 0.95 30.61
N SER A 266 23.24 0.22 31.66
CA SER A 266 24.13 -0.94 31.60
C SER A 266 23.36 -2.26 31.65
N GLY A 267 23.97 -3.36 31.17
CA GLY A 267 23.39 -4.69 31.30
C GLY A 267 23.04 -5.10 32.71
N SER A 268 23.82 -4.66 33.71
CA SER A 268 23.56 -4.94 35.15
C SER A 268 22.26 -4.25 35.63
N MET A 269 21.93 -3.07 35.13
CA MET A 269 20.66 -2.39 35.44
C MET A 269 19.48 -3.16 34.85
N ILE A 270 19.58 -3.61 33.59
CA ILE A 270 18.56 -4.42 32.93
C ILE A 270 18.37 -5.78 33.61
N ALA A 271 19.43 -6.41 34.07
CA ALA A 271 19.35 -7.68 34.79
C ALA A 271 18.49 -7.58 36.08
N GLY A 272 18.41 -6.38 36.72
CA GLY A 272 17.60 -6.13 37.90
C GLY A 272 16.10 -5.88 37.63
N MET A 273 15.65 -5.83 36.37
CA MET A 273 14.23 -5.63 36.00
C MET A 273 13.37 -6.87 36.30
N ALA A 274 12.07 -6.69 36.29
CA ALA A 274 11.09 -7.77 36.44
C ALA A 274 11.19 -8.83 35.34
N ASP A 275 10.54 -9.99 35.51
CA ASP A 275 10.51 -11.04 34.50
C ASP A 275 9.84 -10.55 33.19
N HIS A 276 10.34 -11.03 32.06
CA HIS A 276 9.92 -10.60 30.72
C HIS A 276 9.88 -9.07 30.59
N PRO A 277 11.03 -8.37 30.77
CA PRO A 277 11.08 -6.93 30.74
C PRO A 277 10.88 -6.40 29.33
N ILE A 278 10.25 -5.23 29.25
CA ILE A 278 10.04 -4.49 27.99
C ILE A 278 11.06 -3.35 27.98
N VAL A 279 11.95 -3.34 26.99
CA VAL A 279 13.08 -2.40 26.91
C VAL A 279 12.98 -1.59 25.62
N PHE A 280 12.56 -0.35 25.71
CA PHE A 280 12.52 0.60 24.62
C PHE A 280 13.68 1.59 24.73
N ALA A 281 14.77 1.35 24.00
CA ALA A 281 15.96 2.19 23.98
C ALA A 281 15.93 3.09 22.73
N LEU A 282 15.36 4.29 22.85
CA LEU A 282 14.93 5.11 21.72
C LEU A 282 15.84 6.31 21.43
N ALA A 283 16.96 6.49 22.14
CA ALA A 283 17.92 7.56 21.85
C ALA A 283 18.52 7.41 20.43
N ASN A 284 18.73 8.54 19.76
CA ASN A 284 19.28 8.62 18.41
C ASN A 284 20.56 9.49 18.41
N PRO A 285 21.62 9.12 17.63
CA PRO A 285 21.70 7.99 16.70
C PRO A 285 22.04 6.64 17.38
N GLU A 286 22.48 6.62 18.61
CA GLU A 286 22.79 5.42 19.37
C GLU A 286 21.86 5.27 20.57
N PRO A 287 21.33 4.04 20.85
CA PRO A 287 20.40 3.81 21.93
C PRO A 287 21.09 3.87 23.32
N GLU A 288 20.29 3.98 24.37
CA GLU A 288 20.75 3.96 25.77
C GLU A 288 21.47 2.68 26.13
N ILE A 289 21.12 1.57 25.50
CA ILE A 289 21.76 0.25 25.58
C ILE A 289 21.55 -0.49 24.26
N LEU A 290 22.56 -1.23 23.81
CA LEU A 290 22.43 -2.01 22.57
C LEU A 290 21.57 -3.28 22.78
N PRO A 291 20.75 -3.70 21.80
CA PRO A 291 19.95 -4.91 21.91
C PRO A 291 20.74 -6.18 22.25
N GLU A 292 21.98 -6.30 21.75
CA GLU A 292 22.88 -7.42 22.03
C GLU A 292 23.26 -7.48 23.53
N GLU A 293 23.49 -6.32 24.15
CA GLU A 293 23.82 -6.22 25.59
C GLU A 293 22.60 -6.59 26.44
N VAL A 294 21.39 -6.19 26.02
CA VAL A 294 20.15 -6.59 26.68
C VAL A 294 19.96 -8.10 26.61
N ARG A 295 20.05 -8.68 25.39
CA ARG A 295 19.87 -10.13 25.16
C ARG A 295 20.91 -10.97 25.93
N ALA A 296 22.12 -10.47 26.10
CA ALA A 296 23.18 -11.17 26.85
C ALA A 296 22.82 -11.40 28.32
N VAL A 297 22.05 -10.48 28.95
CA VAL A 297 21.65 -10.56 30.35
C VAL A 297 20.19 -10.94 30.56
N ARG A 298 19.31 -10.64 29.59
CA ARG A 298 17.86 -10.91 29.63
C ARG A 298 17.38 -11.38 28.24
N PRO A 299 17.58 -12.67 27.94
CA PRO A 299 17.12 -13.25 26.68
C PRO A 299 15.57 -13.29 26.53
N ASP A 300 14.87 -13.13 27.66
CA ASP A 300 13.39 -13.02 27.74
C ASP A 300 12.85 -11.61 27.49
N ALA A 301 13.72 -10.62 27.27
CA ALA A 301 13.31 -9.22 27.06
C ALA A 301 12.68 -9.00 25.69
N ILE A 302 11.63 -8.18 25.65
CA ILE A 302 11.12 -7.58 24.40
C ILE A 302 11.83 -6.24 24.19
N ILE A 303 12.43 -6.07 23.01
CA ILE A 303 13.30 -4.92 22.75
C ILE A 303 12.79 -4.13 21.55
N ALA A 304 12.78 -2.79 21.65
CA ALA A 304 12.57 -1.87 20.54
C ALA A 304 13.60 -0.74 20.58
N THR A 305 13.96 -0.21 19.41
CA THR A 305 14.92 0.89 19.27
C THR A 305 14.44 1.93 18.24
N GLY A 306 15.08 3.10 18.20
CA GLY A 306 14.86 4.08 17.13
C GLY A 306 15.57 3.72 15.80
N ARG A 307 16.45 2.74 15.77
CA ARG A 307 17.31 2.40 14.62
C ARG A 307 16.61 1.45 13.66
N SER A 308 16.85 1.67 12.35
CA SER A 308 16.26 0.89 11.27
C SER A 308 16.94 -0.47 11.03
N ASP A 309 18.09 -0.71 11.62
CA ASP A 309 18.86 -1.95 11.50
C ASP A 309 18.53 -2.99 12.58
N TYR A 310 17.58 -2.68 13.46
CA TYR A 310 17.06 -3.59 14.50
C TYR A 310 15.56 -3.86 14.32
N ALA A 311 15.10 -4.94 14.93
CA ALA A 311 13.68 -5.24 15.03
C ALA A 311 12.93 -4.18 15.85
N ASN A 312 11.62 -4.04 15.61
CA ASN A 312 10.76 -3.10 16.34
C ASN A 312 11.24 -1.64 16.28
N GLN A 313 11.48 -1.13 15.08
CA GLN A 313 11.90 0.26 14.92
C GLN A 313 10.78 1.22 15.32
N VAL A 314 10.95 1.92 16.44
CA VAL A 314 10.08 3.03 16.89
C VAL A 314 10.51 4.30 16.15
N ASN A 315 9.77 4.64 15.10
CA ASN A 315 10.06 5.79 14.25
C ASN A 315 8.80 6.62 14.04
N ASN A 316 8.89 7.94 14.25
CA ASN A 316 7.77 8.87 14.15
C ASN A 316 7.10 8.88 12.77
N VAL A 317 7.79 8.42 11.72
CA VAL A 317 7.21 8.27 10.36
C VAL A 317 5.99 7.35 10.32
N LEU A 318 5.84 6.44 11.28
CA LEU A 318 4.65 5.61 11.44
C LEU A 318 3.41 6.39 11.92
N GLY A 319 3.57 7.62 12.38
CA GLY A 319 2.51 8.44 12.99
C GLY A 319 2.14 9.67 12.19
N PHE A 320 3.04 10.68 12.18
CA PHE A 320 2.70 12.04 11.76
C PHE A 320 2.08 12.16 10.35
N PRO A 321 2.55 11.45 9.29
CA PRO A 321 1.98 11.65 7.97
C PRO A 321 0.51 11.23 7.92
N PHE A 322 0.22 10.11 8.55
CA PHE A 322 -1.12 9.51 8.55
C PHE A 322 -2.09 10.23 9.48
N ILE A 323 -1.59 10.79 10.61
CA ILE A 323 -2.36 11.63 11.53
C ILE A 323 -2.79 12.90 10.81
N PHE A 324 -1.87 13.59 10.13
CA PHE A 324 -2.21 14.77 9.35
C PHE A 324 -3.15 14.43 8.18
N ARG A 325 -2.95 13.28 7.50
CA ARG A 325 -3.87 12.85 6.45
C ARG A 325 -5.29 12.69 6.97
N GLY A 326 -5.46 12.00 8.09
CA GLY A 326 -6.77 11.83 8.72
C GLY A 326 -7.37 13.15 9.21
N ALA A 327 -6.57 14.03 9.80
CA ALA A 327 -7.00 15.34 10.27
C ALA A 327 -7.44 16.26 9.12
N LEU A 328 -6.66 16.31 8.02
CA LEU A 328 -6.99 17.14 6.87
C LEU A 328 -8.20 16.60 6.09
N ASP A 329 -8.33 15.29 5.93
CA ASP A 329 -9.48 14.69 5.25
C ASP A 329 -10.79 14.95 6.03
N ALA A 330 -10.71 14.99 7.37
CA ALA A 330 -11.84 15.34 8.24
C ALA A 330 -12.07 16.85 8.40
N ARG A 331 -11.19 17.69 7.86
CA ARG A 331 -11.13 19.13 8.14
C ARG A 331 -11.15 19.41 9.64
N ALA A 332 -10.32 18.68 10.38
CA ALA A 332 -10.21 18.86 11.82
C ALA A 332 -9.61 20.22 12.16
N THR A 333 -10.08 20.81 13.24
CA THR A 333 -9.57 22.09 13.76
C THR A 333 -8.41 21.92 14.73
N GLU A 334 -8.20 20.71 15.22
CA GLU A 334 -7.09 20.34 16.12
C GLU A 334 -6.69 18.86 15.98
N VAL A 335 -5.55 18.48 16.51
CA VAL A 335 -5.21 17.08 16.81
C VAL A 335 -5.36 16.87 18.32
N ASN A 336 -6.49 16.30 18.74
CA ASN A 336 -6.78 16.07 20.16
C ASN A 336 -6.33 14.67 20.63
N GLU A 337 -6.52 14.40 21.92
CA GLU A 337 -6.08 13.15 22.54
C GLU A 337 -6.82 11.92 22.00
N ALA A 338 -8.10 12.05 21.63
CA ALA A 338 -8.86 10.95 21.04
C ALA A 338 -8.27 10.50 19.70
N MET A 339 -7.84 11.46 18.86
CA MET A 339 -7.17 11.19 17.59
C MET A 339 -5.80 10.51 17.77
N LYS A 340 -5.00 10.96 18.75
CA LYS A 340 -3.71 10.33 19.09
C LYS A 340 -3.88 8.90 19.59
N MET A 341 -4.88 8.65 20.44
CA MET A 341 -5.22 7.31 20.92
C MET A 341 -5.72 6.40 19.80
N ALA A 342 -6.49 6.94 18.84
CA ALA A 342 -6.96 6.20 17.68
C ALA A 342 -5.77 5.75 16.79
N ALA A 343 -4.81 6.65 16.55
CA ALA A 343 -3.59 6.33 15.81
C ALA A 343 -2.78 5.22 16.50
N THR A 344 -2.57 5.32 17.81
CA THR A 344 -1.86 4.30 18.61
C THR A 344 -2.52 2.92 18.49
N ARG A 345 -3.84 2.86 18.66
CA ARG A 345 -4.60 1.60 18.57
C ARG A 345 -4.60 1.02 17.16
N ALA A 346 -4.73 1.87 16.13
CA ALA A 346 -4.69 1.44 14.75
C ALA A 346 -3.34 0.80 14.38
N LEU A 347 -2.23 1.38 14.83
CA LEU A 347 -0.89 0.81 14.64
C LEU A 347 -0.71 -0.51 15.39
N ALA A 348 -1.18 -0.58 16.65
CA ALA A 348 -1.10 -1.81 17.44
C ALA A 348 -1.90 -2.96 16.81
N LEU A 349 -3.09 -2.68 16.29
CA LEU A 349 -3.93 -3.67 15.62
C LEU A 349 -3.34 -4.11 14.29
N LEU A 350 -2.84 -3.17 13.48
CA LEU A 350 -2.24 -3.50 12.17
C LEU A 350 -1.03 -4.44 12.29
N ALA A 351 -0.25 -4.34 13.36
CA ALA A 351 0.88 -5.24 13.60
C ALA A 351 0.46 -6.71 13.79
N LYS A 352 -0.80 -6.95 14.14
CA LYS A 352 -1.36 -8.31 14.36
C LYS A 352 -1.88 -8.94 13.07
N GLU A 353 -2.09 -8.14 12.03
CA GLU A 353 -2.52 -8.61 10.73
C GLU A 353 -1.37 -9.27 9.97
N ASP A 354 -1.69 -10.21 9.11
CA ASP A 354 -0.70 -10.89 8.26
C ASP A 354 0.08 -9.89 7.40
N VAL A 355 1.41 -9.94 7.49
CA VAL A 355 2.29 -9.03 6.75
C VAL A 355 2.42 -9.49 5.29
N PRO A 356 2.07 -8.66 4.30
CA PRO A 356 2.21 -9.03 2.89
C PRO A 356 3.65 -9.39 2.50
N ASP A 357 3.82 -10.39 1.64
CA ASP A 357 5.14 -10.83 1.16
C ASP A 357 5.92 -9.69 0.48
N SER A 358 5.22 -8.77 -0.19
CA SER A 358 5.84 -7.57 -0.77
C SER A 358 6.51 -6.69 0.28
N VAL A 359 5.90 -6.57 1.47
CA VAL A 359 6.46 -5.83 2.60
C VAL A 359 7.63 -6.59 3.20
N SER A 360 7.48 -7.88 3.51
CA SER A 360 8.54 -8.73 4.08
C SER A 360 9.81 -8.71 3.21
N ARG A 361 9.66 -8.79 1.89
CA ARG A 361 10.78 -8.74 0.92
C ARG A 361 11.53 -7.42 0.91
N LEU A 362 10.86 -6.27 1.15
CA LEU A 362 11.54 -4.96 1.25
C LEU A 362 12.55 -4.92 2.39
N TYR A 363 12.34 -5.74 3.44
CA TYR A 363 13.22 -5.85 4.60
C TYR A 363 14.12 -7.09 4.56
N GLY A 364 14.15 -7.82 3.43
CA GLY A 364 14.99 -9.02 3.24
C GLY A 364 14.54 -10.23 4.05
N LEU A 365 13.27 -10.25 4.50
CA LEU A 365 12.69 -11.30 5.33
C LEU A 365 11.81 -12.23 4.48
N SER A 366 11.81 -13.53 4.80
CA SER A 366 10.97 -14.52 4.12
C SER A 366 9.51 -14.46 4.57
N SER A 367 9.29 -14.22 5.86
CA SER A 367 7.97 -13.98 6.45
C SER A 367 8.12 -13.25 7.77
N VAL A 368 7.09 -12.53 8.19
CA VAL A 368 7.04 -11.79 9.45
C VAL A 368 5.73 -12.10 10.13
N LYS A 369 5.76 -12.37 11.43
CA LYS A 369 4.57 -12.62 12.24
C LYS A 369 4.61 -11.74 13.49
N PHE A 370 3.43 -11.39 13.97
CA PHE A 370 3.26 -10.73 15.27
C PHE A 370 3.98 -11.51 16.39
N GLY A 371 4.75 -10.81 17.19
CA GLY A 371 5.55 -11.39 18.28
C GLY A 371 6.61 -10.43 18.78
N SER A 372 7.53 -10.93 19.63
CA SER A 372 8.59 -10.13 20.25
C SER A 372 9.50 -9.36 19.29
N GLU A 373 9.66 -9.86 18.06
CA GLU A 373 10.47 -9.23 17.02
C GLU A 373 9.63 -8.39 16.01
N TYR A 374 8.30 -8.33 16.19
CA TYR A 374 7.40 -7.51 15.37
C TYR A 374 6.22 -7.00 16.19
N LEU A 375 6.43 -5.89 16.91
CA LEU A 375 5.43 -5.22 17.76
C LEU A 375 4.64 -4.13 17.03
N ILE A 376 5.23 -3.56 16.00
CA ILE A 376 4.71 -2.42 15.24
C ILE A 376 4.97 -2.63 13.74
N PRO A 377 4.15 -2.05 12.85
CA PRO A 377 4.35 -2.19 11.42
C PRO A 377 5.68 -1.61 10.95
N PHE A 378 6.21 -2.15 9.87
CA PHE A 378 7.37 -1.56 9.21
C PHE A 378 7.02 -0.21 8.55
N PRO A 379 7.93 0.79 8.53
CA PRO A 379 7.67 2.11 7.95
C PRO A 379 7.16 2.13 6.51
N PHE A 380 7.64 1.20 5.67
CA PHE A 380 7.19 1.07 4.28
C PHE A 380 5.98 0.14 4.09
N ASP A 381 5.29 -0.24 5.18
CA ASP A 381 4.03 -0.96 5.05
C ASP A 381 2.93 -0.03 4.54
N PRO A 382 2.44 -0.26 3.32
CA PRO A 382 1.46 0.61 2.72
C PRO A 382 0.09 0.60 3.40
N ARG A 383 -0.18 -0.38 4.25
CA ARG A 383 -1.45 -0.51 4.97
C ARG A 383 -1.59 0.53 6.07
N ILE A 384 -0.48 1.11 6.58
CA ILE A 384 -0.52 2.10 7.65
C ILE A 384 -1.44 3.28 7.28
N LEU A 385 -1.33 3.79 6.04
CA LEU A 385 -2.19 4.86 5.56
C LEU A 385 -3.69 4.51 5.66
N LEU A 386 -4.04 3.27 5.30
CA LEU A 386 -5.43 2.81 5.26
C LEU A 386 -6.00 2.45 6.63
N TRP A 387 -5.14 2.27 7.63
CA TRP A 387 -5.53 1.98 9.00
C TRP A 387 -5.53 3.22 9.89
N VAL A 388 -4.46 3.99 9.84
CA VAL A 388 -4.27 5.13 10.77
C VAL A 388 -5.08 6.35 10.34
N ALA A 389 -5.02 6.76 9.07
CA ALA A 389 -5.70 7.97 8.63
C ALA A 389 -7.23 7.91 8.80
N PRO A 390 -7.95 6.83 8.42
CA PRO A 390 -9.39 6.72 8.68
C PRO A 390 -9.73 6.67 10.17
N ALA A 391 -8.91 5.99 11.00
CA ALA A 391 -9.12 5.93 12.44
C ALA A 391 -9.00 7.30 13.10
N VAL A 392 -8.02 8.09 12.68
CA VAL A 392 -7.81 9.48 13.14
C VAL A 392 -8.96 10.37 12.68
N ALA A 393 -9.38 10.27 11.42
CA ALA A 393 -10.48 11.04 10.86
C ALA A 393 -11.80 10.74 11.59
N TRP A 394 -12.10 9.48 11.84
CA TRP A 394 -13.27 9.09 12.62
C TRP A 394 -13.22 9.62 14.05
N ALA A 395 -12.05 9.54 14.71
CA ALA A 395 -11.88 10.07 16.05
C ALA A 395 -12.04 11.59 16.10
N ALA A 396 -11.62 12.31 15.06
CA ALA A 396 -11.84 13.77 14.94
C ALA A 396 -13.34 14.09 14.89
N VAL A 397 -14.12 13.37 14.08
CA VAL A 397 -15.58 13.55 14.01
C VAL A 397 -16.24 13.16 15.34
N ALA A 398 -15.90 12.00 15.90
CA ALA A 398 -16.51 11.51 17.13
C ALA A 398 -16.22 12.40 18.36
N SER A 399 -15.09 13.10 18.37
CA SER A 399 -14.70 14.04 19.46
C SER A 399 -15.15 15.47 19.22
N GLY A 400 -15.80 15.77 18.08
CA GLY A 400 -16.24 17.13 17.72
C GLY A 400 -15.14 18.06 17.22
N ALA A 401 -13.94 17.53 16.93
CA ALA A 401 -12.82 18.29 16.37
C ALA A 401 -12.95 18.53 14.86
N ALA A 402 -13.85 17.82 14.17
CA ALA A 402 -14.10 17.94 12.76
C ALA A 402 -15.57 18.28 12.46
N SER A 403 -15.79 19.06 11.40
CA SER A 403 -17.12 19.52 10.98
C SER A 403 -17.76 18.62 9.90
N GLU A 404 -16.99 17.80 9.20
CA GLU A 404 -17.51 16.96 8.14
C GLU A 404 -17.69 15.50 8.60
N PHE A 405 -18.83 14.90 8.23
CA PHE A 405 -19.04 13.47 8.40
C PHE A 405 -18.18 12.72 7.40
N ILE A 406 -17.45 11.70 7.87
CA ILE A 406 -16.64 10.81 7.03
C ILE A 406 -17.22 9.41 7.08
N ASP A 407 -17.60 8.89 5.92
CA ASP A 407 -17.80 7.47 5.72
C ASP A 407 -16.43 6.78 5.66
N LEU A 408 -16.21 5.78 6.51
CA LEU A 408 -14.90 5.10 6.61
C LEU A 408 -14.54 4.34 5.32
N ASP A 409 -15.55 3.76 4.65
CA ASP A 409 -15.33 2.99 3.43
C ASP A 409 -15.02 3.94 2.26
N ASP A 410 -15.76 5.03 2.11
CA ASP A 410 -15.49 6.09 1.14
C ASP A 410 -14.11 6.75 1.39
N SER A 411 -13.73 6.95 2.66
CA SER A 411 -12.41 7.48 3.04
C SER A 411 -11.28 6.54 2.61
N ARG A 412 -11.41 5.25 2.90
CA ARG A 412 -10.43 4.24 2.47
C ARG A 412 -10.31 4.18 0.94
N GLU A 413 -11.43 4.22 0.25
CA GLU A 413 -11.47 4.21 -1.21
C GLU A 413 -10.75 5.42 -1.83
N LYS A 414 -10.96 6.62 -1.26
CA LYS A 414 -10.25 7.84 -1.66
C LYS A 414 -8.74 7.76 -1.39
N LEU A 415 -8.33 7.21 -0.25
CA LEU A 415 -6.92 7.04 0.11
C LEU A 415 -6.22 6.03 -0.80
N GLU A 416 -6.89 4.94 -1.16
CA GLU A 416 -6.36 3.97 -2.11
C GLU A 416 -6.24 4.55 -3.51
N ALA A 417 -7.22 5.35 -3.94
CA ALA A 417 -7.17 6.05 -5.24
C ALA A 417 -5.99 7.04 -5.33
N ARG A 418 -5.59 7.68 -4.23
CA ARG A 418 -4.39 8.53 -4.16
C ARG A 418 -3.09 7.74 -4.35
N ARG A 419 -3.07 6.46 -3.99
CA ARG A 419 -1.90 5.57 -4.14
C ARG A 419 -1.72 4.97 -5.54
N GLY A 420 -2.57 5.33 -6.51
CA GLY A 420 -2.50 4.92 -7.90
C GLY A 420 -3.81 4.26 -8.37
N ARG A 421 -4.24 4.59 -9.60
CA ARG A 421 -5.45 4.04 -10.24
C ARG A 421 -5.44 2.51 -10.40
N ALA A 422 -4.24 1.89 -10.39
CA ALA A 422 -4.07 0.44 -10.45
C ALA A 422 -4.92 -0.29 -9.42
N LYS A 423 -4.85 0.16 -8.18
CA LYS A 423 -5.58 -0.45 -7.07
C LYS A 423 -7.07 -0.19 -7.13
N GLY A 424 -7.50 0.99 -7.60
CA GLY A 424 -8.91 1.31 -7.80
C GLY A 424 -9.58 0.43 -8.87
N VAL A 425 -8.88 0.15 -9.99
CA VAL A 425 -9.40 -0.74 -11.04
C VAL A 425 -9.53 -2.17 -10.52
N MET A 426 -8.49 -2.69 -9.84
CA MET A 426 -8.54 -4.04 -9.28
C MET A 426 -9.61 -4.18 -8.20
N ARG A 427 -9.80 -3.18 -7.34
CA ARG A 427 -10.87 -3.18 -6.35
C ARG A 427 -12.26 -3.21 -7.02
N GLY A 428 -12.48 -2.45 -8.09
CA GLY A 428 -13.70 -2.52 -8.88
C GLY A 428 -13.95 -3.90 -9.48
N ILE A 429 -12.89 -4.62 -9.84
CA ILE A 429 -12.94 -6.02 -10.30
C ILE A 429 -13.29 -6.94 -9.12
N ILE A 430 -12.60 -6.82 -7.99
CA ILE A 430 -12.83 -7.61 -6.78
C ILE A 430 -14.26 -7.40 -6.25
N HIS A 431 -14.72 -6.17 -6.09
CA HIS A 431 -16.09 -5.87 -5.65
C HIS A 431 -17.17 -6.51 -6.53
N ARG A 432 -16.93 -6.63 -7.83
CA ARG A 432 -17.87 -7.32 -8.73
C ARG A 432 -17.76 -8.83 -8.59
N ALA A 433 -16.53 -9.36 -8.43
CA ALA A 433 -16.33 -10.80 -8.21
C ALA A 433 -17.07 -11.27 -6.96
N VAL A 434 -16.99 -10.53 -5.85
CA VAL A 434 -17.67 -10.81 -4.56
C VAL A 434 -19.19 -10.90 -4.68
N ARG A 435 -19.82 -10.18 -5.61
CA ARG A 435 -21.30 -10.19 -5.75
C ARG A 435 -21.86 -11.54 -6.16
N GLU A 436 -21.10 -12.33 -6.91
CA GLU A 436 -21.52 -13.66 -7.38
C GLU A 436 -20.27 -14.54 -7.50
N GLN A 437 -19.91 -15.20 -6.39
CA GLN A 437 -18.74 -16.08 -6.35
C GLN A 437 -18.80 -17.18 -7.39
N ARG A 438 -17.63 -17.63 -7.85
CA ARG A 438 -17.43 -18.74 -8.78
C ARG A 438 -16.37 -19.68 -8.25
N ARG A 439 -16.44 -20.95 -8.66
CA ARG A 439 -15.44 -21.97 -8.32
C ARG A 439 -14.22 -21.78 -9.22
N VAL A 440 -13.08 -21.52 -8.59
CA VAL A 440 -11.79 -21.34 -9.28
C VAL A 440 -10.86 -22.49 -8.89
N VAL A 441 -10.42 -23.28 -9.88
CA VAL A 441 -9.47 -24.37 -9.65
C VAL A 441 -8.04 -23.92 -9.84
N PHE A 442 -7.19 -24.32 -8.89
CA PHE A 442 -5.75 -24.06 -8.85
C PHE A 442 -4.97 -25.36 -8.95
N PRO A 443 -4.43 -25.70 -10.14
CA PRO A 443 -3.67 -26.94 -10.37
C PRO A 443 -2.41 -27.11 -9.53
N GLU A 444 -1.80 -26.02 -9.07
CA GLU A 444 -0.58 -26.00 -8.24
C GLU A 444 -0.94 -25.85 -6.74
N GLY A 445 -1.92 -26.63 -6.27
CA GLY A 445 -2.49 -26.49 -4.92
C GLY A 445 -1.54 -26.85 -3.77
N GLU A 446 -0.39 -27.47 -4.04
CA GLU A 446 0.66 -27.77 -3.05
C GLU A 446 1.68 -26.61 -2.91
N GLU A 447 1.56 -25.57 -3.70
CA GLU A 447 2.45 -24.41 -3.63
C GLU A 447 2.04 -23.49 -2.47
N PRO A 448 2.95 -23.15 -1.52
CA PRO A 448 2.60 -22.32 -0.35
C PRO A 448 1.93 -20.99 -0.69
N LYS A 449 2.36 -20.34 -1.79
CA LYS A 449 1.75 -19.09 -2.25
C LYS A 449 0.32 -19.27 -2.73
N VAL A 450 0.03 -20.39 -3.39
CA VAL A 450 -1.32 -20.72 -3.89
C VAL A 450 -2.25 -21.02 -2.72
N ILE A 451 -1.78 -21.78 -1.70
CA ILE A 451 -2.54 -22.06 -0.48
C ILE A 451 -2.88 -20.74 0.24
N ARG A 452 -1.90 -19.84 0.40
CA ARG A 452 -2.12 -18.54 1.04
C ARG A 452 -3.08 -17.65 0.23
N ALA A 453 -2.94 -17.65 -1.09
CA ALA A 453 -3.86 -16.92 -1.97
C ALA A 453 -5.28 -17.47 -1.88
N ALA A 454 -5.45 -18.81 -1.82
CA ALA A 454 -6.76 -19.43 -1.66
C ALA A 454 -7.44 -19.00 -0.36
N GLN A 455 -6.70 -18.92 0.75
CA GLN A 455 -7.27 -18.41 2.00
C GLN A 455 -7.72 -16.95 1.88
N LEU A 456 -6.88 -16.07 1.33
CA LEU A 456 -7.26 -14.67 1.12
C LEU A 456 -8.47 -14.52 0.19
N ILE A 457 -8.58 -15.36 -0.83
CA ILE A 457 -9.73 -15.40 -1.75
C ILE A 457 -11.02 -15.76 -1.00
N VAL A 458 -10.95 -16.68 -0.04
CA VAL A 458 -12.09 -17.04 0.83
C VAL A 458 -12.42 -15.88 1.78
N ASP A 459 -11.42 -15.35 2.50
CA ASP A 459 -11.59 -14.29 3.49
C ASP A 459 -12.20 -13.02 2.88
N GLU A 460 -11.79 -12.66 1.66
CA GLU A 460 -12.33 -11.52 0.92
C GLU A 460 -13.62 -11.85 0.15
N GLY A 461 -14.07 -13.11 0.18
CA GLY A 461 -15.30 -13.55 -0.50
C GLY A 461 -15.23 -13.48 -2.03
N ILE A 462 -14.05 -13.54 -2.65
CA ILE A 462 -13.84 -13.35 -4.09
C ILE A 462 -14.35 -14.56 -4.89
N ALA A 463 -14.00 -15.77 -4.45
CA ALA A 463 -14.29 -17.03 -5.13
C ALA A 463 -14.41 -18.20 -4.15
N GLU A 464 -14.87 -19.35 -4.66
CA GLU A 464 -14.77 -20.65 -3.99
C GLU A 464 -13.52 -21.38 -4.57
N PRO A 465 -12.35 -21.36 -3.88
CA PRO A 465 -11.14 -21.97 -4.40
C PRO A 465 -11.15 -23.49 -4.29
N ILE A 466 -10.62 -24.16 -5.33
CA ILE A 466 -10.39 -25.61 -5.37
C ILE A 466 -8.89 -25.84 -5.58
N LEU A 467 -8.22 -26.38 -4.57
CA LEU A 467 -6.81 -26.74 -4.65
C LEU A 467 -6.65 -28.17 -5.14
N LEU A 468 -5.83 -28.40 -6.17
CA LEU A 468 -5.50 -29.74 -6.64
C LEU A 468 -4.16 -30.21 -6.03
N GLY A 469 -4.17 -31.38 -5.40
CA GLY A 469 -2.99 -31.98 -4.79
C GLY A 469 -3.34 -32.99 -3.71
N ASP A 470 -2.29 -33.58 -3.10
CA ASP A 470 -2.45 -34.48 -1.97
C ASP A 470 -2.93 -33.73 -0.72
N PRO A 471 -4.12 -34.03 -0.17
CA PRO A 471 -4.67 -33.35 1.00
C PRO A 471 -3.74 -33.37 2.23
N ASP A 472 -3.01 -34.47 2.45
CA ASP A 472 -2.10 -34.60 3.58
C ASP A 472 -0.87 -33.67 3.40
N ASN A 473 -0.38 -33.54 2.16
CA ASN A 473 0.73 -32.65 1.84
C ASN A 473 0.29 -31.15 1.93
N ILE A 474 -0.87 -30.81 1.39
CA ILE A 474 -1.44 -29.45 1.51
C ILE A 474 -1.64 -29.07 2.98
N ALA A 475 -2.22 -29.97 3.80
CA ALA A 475 -2.43 -29.72 5.23
C ALA A 475 -1.12 -29.54 5.99
N ARG A 476 -0.09 -30.35 5.66
CA ARG A 476 1.26 -30.17 6.24
C ARG A 476 1.87 -28.82 5.89
N ILE A 477 1.84 -28.43 4.61
CA ILE A 477 2.39 -27.14 4.14
C ILE A 477 1.63 -25.98 4.76
N ALA A 478 0.31 -26.05 4.81
CA ALA A 478 -0.53 -25.04 5.45
C ALA A 478 -0.18 -24.86 6.93
N LYS A 479 -0.04 -25.97 7.67
CA LYS A 479 0.36 -25.95 9.08
C LYS A 479 1.74 -25.36 9.31
N GLU A 480 2.74 -25.74 8.48
CA GLU A 480 4.10 -25.23 8.55
C GLU A 480 4.16 -23.69 8.30
N ASN A 481 3.24 -23.18 7.47
CA ASN A 481 3.14 -21.76 7.16
C ASN A 481 2.07 -21.00 7.99
N GLY A 482 1.35 -21.70 8.88
CA GLY A 482 0.29 -21.14 9.73
C GLY A 482 -0.88 -20.58 8.93
N ILE A 483 -1.27 -21.26 7.85
CA ILE A 483 -2.38 -20.89 6.99
C ILE A 483 -3.59 -21.77 7.38
N PRO A 484 -4.74 -21.22 7.76
CA PRO A 484 -5.96 -21.97 7.92
C PRO A 484 -6.45 -22.49 6.56
N LEU A 485 -7.17 -23.62 6.58
CA LEU A 485 -7.74 -24.23 5.37
C LEU A 485 -9.27 -24.24 5.40
N ASP A 486 -9.86 -23.37 6.20
CA ASP A 486 -11.31 -23.29 6.39
C ASP A 486 -11.97 -22.88 5.06
N ASP A 487 -13.05 -23.56 4.70
CA ASP A 487 -13.83 -23.33 3.48
C ASP A 487 -13.06 -23.49 2.14
N ILE A 488 -11.87 -24.09 2.15
CA ILE A 488 -11.09 -24.41 0.93
C ILE A 488 -11.36 -25.86 0.51
N CYS A 489 -11.83 -26.06 -0.72
CA CYS A 489 -12.01 -27.38 -1.30
C CYS A 489 -10.65 -27.92 -1.77
N ILE A 490 -10.29 -29.15 -1.35
CA ILE A 490 -9.10 -29.85 -1.82
C ILE A 490 -9.52 -31.12 -2.55
N GLU A 491 -8.97 -31.33 -3.77
CA GLU A 491 -9.23 -32.51 -4.56
C GLU A 491 -7.92 -33.13 -5.04
N ASP A 492 -7.72 -34.43 -4.72
CA ASP A 492 -6.57 -35.21 -5.16
C ASP A 492 -6.84 -35.80 -6.55
N PRO A 493 -6.14 -35.36 -7.63
CA PRO A 493 -6.30 -35.94 -8.96
C PRO A 493 -6.03 -37.43 -9.03
N ALA A 494 -5.21 -37.98 -8.12
CA ALA A 494 -4.88 -39.40 -8.08
C ALA A 494 -5.98 -40.26 -7.45
N ARG A 495 -6.76 -39.69 -6.52
CA ARG A 495 -7.77 -40.41 -5.72
C ARG A 495 -9.19 -39.95 -6.02
N SER A 496 -9.37 -38.98 -6.91
CA SER A 496 -10.70 -38.42 -7.23
C SER A 496 -11.64 -39.48 -7.80
N PRO A 497 -12.90 -39.57 -7.27
CA PRO A 497 -13.90 -40.44 -7.82
C PRO A 497 -14.36 -40.06 -9.24
N ARG A 498 -14.05 -38.81 -9.66
CA ARG A 498 -14.38 -38.30 -11.01
C ARG A 498 -13.37 -38.70 -12.07
N ARG A 499 -12.24 -39.27 -11.68
CA ARG A 499 -11.10 -39.50 -12.57
C ARG A 499 -11.46 -40.41 -13.76
N GLU A 500 -12.24 -41.47 -13.56
CA GLU A 500 -12.71 -42.34 -14.63
C GLU A 500 -13.54 -41.57 -15.66
N ALA A 501 -14.50 -40.78 -15.21
CA ALA A 501 -15.35 -39.99 -16.07
C ALA A 501 -14.54 -38.92 -16.85
N TYR A 502 -13.55 -38.30 -16.19
CA TYR A 502 -12.66 -37.32 -16.80
C TYR A 502 -11.73 -37.94 -17.84
N ALA A 503 -11.24 -39.16 -17.62
CA ALA A 503 -10.43 -39.90 -18.58
C ALA A 503 -11.24 -40.24 -19.84
N ASP A 504 -12.47 -40.71 -19.66
CA ASP A 504 -13.39 -40.99 -20.76
C ASP A 504 -13.72 -39.72 -21.56
N TYR A 505 -13.99 -38.57 -20.87
CA TYR A 505 -14.20 -37.27 -21.52
C TYR A 505 -12.98 -36.86 -22.37
N LEU A 506 -11.78 -36.89 -21.77
CA LEU A 506 -10.54 -36.50 -22.43
C LEU A 506 -10.24 -37.40 -23.64
N TRP A 507 -10.40 -38.72 -23.48
CA TRP A 507 -10.25 -39.70 -24.54
C TRP A 507 -11.23 -39.46 -25.67
N ARG A 508 -12.53 -39.34 -25.43
CA ARG A 508 -13.54 -39.06 -26.47
C ARG A 508 -13.21 -37.80 -27.25
N LYS A 509 -12.72 -36.79 -26.59
CA LYS A 509 -12.37 -35.51 -27.23
C LYS A 509 -11.11 -35.60 -28.09
N ARG A 510 -10.16 -36.47 -27.72
CA ARG A 510 -8.82 -36.49 -28.35
C ARG A 510 -8.51 -37.80 -29.09
N GLN A 511 -9.34 -38.82 -29.04
CA GLN A 511 -9.09 -40.12 -29.68
C GLN A 511 -8.76 -40.02 -31.19
N ARG A 512 -9.42 -39.09 -31.92
CA ARG A 512 -9.14 -38.86 -33.35
C ARG A 512 -7.79 -38.12 -33.58
N LYS A 513 -7.13 -37.69 -32.53
CA LYS A 513 -5.78 -37.10 -32.53
C LYS A 513 -4.75 -38.07 -31.90
N GLY A 514 -5.12 -39.35 -31.81
CA GLY A 514 -4.22 -40.45 -31.46
C GLY A 514 -4.12 -40.71 -29.93
N LEU A 515 -4.94 -40.06 -29.09
CA LEU A 515 -4.93 -40.32 -27.63
C LEU A 515 -5.63 -41.65 -27.33
N SER A 516 -4.94 -42.57 -26.67
CA SER A 516 -5.56 -43.79 -26.11
C SER A 516 -6.20 -43.52 -24.75
N LEU A 517 -7.12 -44.40 -24.31
CA LEU A 517 -7.76 -44.27 -22.98
C LEU A 517 -6.72 -44.39 -21.86
N GLY A 518 -5.73 -45.27 -21.99
CA GLY A 518 -4.65 -45.41 -20.99
C GLY A 518 -3.81 -44.14 -20.84
N GLU A 519 -3.50 -43.49 -21.96
CA GLU A 519 -2.78 -42.20 -21.94
C GLU A 519 -3.66 -41.10 -21.34
N ALA A 520 -4.98 -41.10 -21.59
CA ALA A 520 -5.89 -40.16 -20.97
C ALA A 520 -5.87 -40.27 -19.43
N HIS A 521 -5.87 -41.51 -18.91
CA HIS A 521 -5.70 -41.77 -17.47
C HIS A 521 -4.37 -41.25 -16.93
N GLN A 522 -3.28 -41.40 -17.68
CA GLN A 522 -1.96 -40.90 -17.25
C GLN A 522 -1.88 -39.39 -17.25
N LEU A 523 -2.46 -38.72 -18.26
CA LEU A 523 -2.48 -37.26 -18.34
C LEU A 523 -3.22 -36.63 -17.16
N LEU A 524 -4.24 -37.27 -16.60
CA LEU A 524 -5.01 -36.76 -15.46
C LEU A 524 -4.26 -36.76 -14.13
N TYR A 525 -3.05 -37.33 -14.02
CA TYR A 525 -2.17 -37.07 -12.89
C TYR A 525 -1.57 -35.66 -12.92
N ASN A 526 -1.55 -35.02 -14.08
CA ASN A 526 -1.13 -33.64 -14.20
C ASN A 526 -2.32 -32.71 -13.84
N GLY A 527 -2.15 -31.89 -12.80
CA GLY A 527 -3.17 -30.98 -12.29
C GLY A 527 -3.77 -30.05 -13.35
N ASN A 528 -2.99 -29.60 -14.36
CA ASN A 528 -3.51 -28.77 -15.44
C ASN A 528 -4.49 -29.51 -16.36
N TYR A 529 -4.23 -30.78 -16.67
CA TYR A 529 -5.19 -31.60 -17.41
C TYR A 529 -6.45 -31.88 -16.60
N PHE A 530 -6.28 -32.26 -15.33
CA PHE A 530 -7.39 -32.55 -14.43
C PHE A 530 -8.28 -31.31 -14.24
N GLY A 531 -7.70 -30.18 -13.86
CA GLY A 531 -8.41 -28.89 -13.68
C GLY A 531 -9.05 -28.40 -14.98
N SER A 532 -8.40 -28.61 -16.15
CA SER A 532 -9.01 -28.26 -17.42
C SER A 532 -10.26 -29.09 -17.74
N VAL A 533 -10.28 -30.39 -17.37
CA VAL A 533 -11.47 -31.23 -17.53
C VAL A 533 -12.56 -30.82 -16.53
N MET A 534 -12.21 -30.50 -15.28
CA MET A 534 -13.16 -29.95 -14.30
C MET A 534 -13.90 -28.73 -14.85
N VAL A 535 -13.16 -27.79 -15.45
CA VAL A 535 -13.76 -26.58 -16.04
C VAL A 535 -14.60 -26.92 -17.28
N ALA A 536 -14.16 -27.86 -18.09
CA ALA A 536 -14.90 -28.29 -19.30
C ALA A 536 -16.23 -28.96 -18.96
N GLU A 537 -16.25 -29.82 -17.94
CA GLU A 537 -17.44 -30.53 -17.44
C GLU A 537 -18.32 -29.64 -16.55
N GLY A 538 -17.82 -28.49 -16.07
CA GLY A 538 -18.57 -27.53 -15.26
C GLY A 538 -18.54 -27.88 -13.76
N ASP A 539 -17.55 -28.64 -13.29
CA ASP A 539 -17.27 -28.90 -11.87
C ASP A 539 -16.45 -27.76 -11.25
N ALA A 540 -15.76 -26.96 -12.07
CA ALA A 540 -15.22 -25.64 -11.76
C ALA A 540 -15.64 -24.63 -12.83
N ASP A 541 -15.64 -23.33 -12.50
CA ASP A 541 -16.09 -22.28 -13.41
C ASP A 541 -14.92 -21.59 -14.11
N ALA A 542 -13.73 -21.62 -13.50
CA ALA A 542 -12.49 -21.05 -14.06
C ALA A 542 -11.25 -21.83 -13.58
N LEU A 543 -10.13 -21.68 -14.29
CA LEU A 543 -8.82 -22.21 -13.94
C LEU A 543 -7.79 -21.10 -13.90
N VAL A 544 -6.96 -21.09 -12.85
CA VAL A 544 -5.79 -20.19 -12.69
C VAL A 544 -4.56 -21.04 -12.37
N SER A 545 -3.49 -20.93 -13.16
CA SER A 545 -2.26 -21.72 -13.00
C SER A 545 -1.05 -21.00 -13.60
N GLY A 546 0.18 -21.45 -13.29
CA GLY A 546 1.41 -20.98 -13.90
C GLY A 546 2.44 -20.39 -12.93
N VAL A 547 2.26 -20.52 -11.62
CA VAL A 547 3.17 -19.97 -10.62
C VAL A 547 4.58 -20.56 -10.76
N ASN A 548 4.69 -21.87 -10.97
CA ASN A 548 5.96 -22.60 -11.05
C ASN A 548 6.22 -23.23 -12.42
N MET A 549 5.23 -23.20 -13.33
CA MET A 549 5.32 -23.88 -14.63
C MET A 549 5.70 -22.93 -15.74
N HIS A 550 6.27 -23.49 -16.83
CA HIS A 550 6.46 -22.73 -18.06
C HIS A 550 5.11 -22.51 -18.79
N TYR A 551 4.95 -21.34 -19.39
CA TYR A 551 3.72 -20.94 -20.08
C TYR A 551 3.13 -22.02 -21.03
N PRO A 552 3.95 -22.74 -21.90
CA PRO A 552 3.41 -23.80 -22.75
C PRO A 552 2.86 -25.01 -21.97
N GLU A 553 3.37 -25.29 -20.79
CA GLU A 553 2.93 -26.42 -19.96
C GLU A 553 1.57 -26.16 -19.32
N THR A 554 1.26 -24.90 -19.07
CA THR A 554 -0.03 -24.48 -18.53
C THR A 554 -1.09 -24.35 -19.64
N ILE A 555 -0.75 -23.69 -20.77
CA ILE A 555 -1.73 -23.41 -21.82
C ILE A 555 -2.09 -24.62 -22.69
N ARG A 556 -1.13 -25.55 -22.91
CA ARG A 556 -1.35 -26.71 -23.78
C ARG A 556 -2.50 -27.62 -23.29
N PRO A 557 -2.59 -28.02 -21.99
CA PRO A 557 -3.72 -28.76 -21.46
C PRO A 557 -5.06 -28.04 -21.72
N ALA A 558 -5.12 -26.76 -21.41
CA ALA A 558 -6.32 -25.95 -21.62
C ALA A 558 -6.76 -25.91 -23.09
N LEU A 559 -5.83 -25.69 -24.02
CA LEU A 559 -6.12 -25.70 -25.47
C LEU A 559 -6.59 -27.08 -25.94
N GLN A 560 -6.03 -28.15 -25.40
CA GLN A 560 -6.36 -29.52 -25.79
C GLN A 560 -7.71 -29.98 -25.22
N VAL A 561 -8.04 -29.55 -24.00
CA VAL A 561 -9.24 -29.97 -23.27
C VAL A 561 -10.41 -29.01 -23.48
N ILE A 562 -10.20 -27.73 -23.23
CA ILE A 562 -11.26 -26.71 -23.30
C ILE A 562 -11.38 -26.18 -24.76
N GLY A 563 -10.25 -25.83 -25.37
CA GLY A 563 -10.16 -25.34 -26.75
C GLY A 563 -10.61 -23.89 -26.92
N ALA A 564 -10.44 -23.38 -28.13
CA ALA A 564 -10.89 -22.05 -28.50
C ALA A 564 -12.43 -22.01 -28.66
N HIS A 565 -13.01 -20.86 -28.40
CA HIS A 565 -14.44 -20.62 -28.60
C HIS A 565 -14.80 -20.73 -30.09
N GLN A 566 -15.89 -21.41 -30.43
CA GLN A 566 -16.30 -21.70 -31.83
C GLN A 566 -16.42 -20.45 -32.73
N LYS A 567 -16.66 -19.27 -32.12
CA LYS A 567 -16.73 -17.97 -32.84
C LYS A 567 -15.42 -17.16 -32.71
N ALA A 568 -14.46 -17.63 -31.94
CA ALA A 568 -13.19 -16.96 -31.71
C ALA A 568 -12.08 -17.88 -32.25
N GLU A 569 -11.82 -17.93 -33.49
CA GLU A 569 -10.85 -18.84 -34.15
C GLU A 569 -9.41 -18.74 -33.57
N VAL A 570 -9.17 -17.73 -32.72
CA VAL A 570 -7.84 -17.39 -32.17
C VAL A 570 -7.90 -17.21 -30.64
N VAL A 571 -6.98 -17.86 -29.95
CA VAL A 571 -6.68 -17.61 -28.54
C VAL A 571 -5.50 -16.64 -28.47
N SER A 572 -5.57 -15.65 -27.57
CA SER A 572 -4.50 -14.66 -27.39
C SER A 572 -4.36 -14.25 -25.94
N GLY A 573 -3.22 -13.63 -25.59
CA GLY A 573 -2.95 -13.11 -24.26
C GLY A 573 -3.03 -11.60 -24.21
N LEU A 574 -3.80 -11.09 -23.27
CA LEU A 574 -3.99 -9.69 -23.01
C LEU A 574 -3.34 -9.31 -21.68
N TYR A 575 -2.47 -8.29 -21.65
CA TYR A 575 -2.00 -7.69 -20.41
C TYR A 575 -2.77 -6.41 -20.10
N MET A 576 -3.20 -6.26 -18.87
CA MET A 576 -3.69 -5.01 -18.32
C MET A 576 -2.54 -4.30 -17.63
N LEU A 577 -2.09 -3.19 -18.17
CA LEU A 577 -1.03 -2.32 -17.63
C LEU A 577 -1.67 -1.16 -16.91
N VAL A 578 -1.42 -1.06 -15.64
CA VAL A 578 -2.03 -0.04 -14.79
C VAL A 578 -0.97 0.96 -14.36
N PHE A 579 -1.11 2.19 -14.86
CA PHE A 579 -0.31 3.35 -14.52
C PHE A 579 -1.04 4.21 -13.49
N ASP A 580 -0.35 5.15 -12.87
CA ASP A 580 -0.93 6.07 -11.89
C ASP A 580 -2.16 6.83 -12.42
N LYS A 581 -2.17 7.20 -13.70
CA LYS A 581 -3.23 8.04 -14.29
C LYS A 581 -4.16 7.32 -15.26
N HIS A 582 -3.79 6.16 -15.80
CA HIS A 582 -4.55 5.45 -16.84
C HIS A 582 -4.29 3.95 -16.83
N VAL A 583 -5.18 3.21 -17.48
CA VAL A 583 -5.08 1.76 -17.69
C VAL A 583 -5.03 1.50 -19.17
N ILE A 584 -4.05 0.69 -19.61
CA ILE A 584 -3.86 0.29 -21.02
C ILE A 584 -3.89 -1.23 -21.09
N PHE A 585 -4.57 -1.75 -22.11
CA PHE A 585 -4.60 -3.16 -22.43
C PHE A 585 -3.75 -3.43 -23.67
N CYS A 586 -2.83 -4.39 -23.57
CA CYS A 586 -1.90 -4.77 -24.64
C CYS A 586 -2.20 -6.18 -25.16
N GLY A 587 -2.48 -6.35 -26.40
CA GLY A 587 -2.79 -7.64 -27.06
C GLY A 587 -2.26 -7.73 -28.50
N ASP A 588 -1.89 -8.90 -29.04
CA ASP A 588 -1.48 -10.12 -28.35
C ASP A 588 -0.04 -10.00 -27.88
N THR A 589 0.23 -10.50 -26.71
CA THR A 589 1.55 -10.38 -26.08
C THR A 589 2.20 -11.71 -25.76
N THR A 590 1.50 -12.87 -26.00
CA THR A 590 1.97 -14.17 -25.49
C THR A 590 1.69 -15.38 -26.37
N VAL A 591 0.84 -15.33 -27.39
CA VAL A 591 0.37 -16.53 -28.09
C VAL A 591 0.71 -16.55 -29.60
N ASN A 592 0.28 -15.54 -30.37
CA ASN A 592 0.34 -15.59 -31.83
C ASN A 592 1.58 -14.86 -32.35
N ILE A 593 2.48 -15.59 -32.99
CA ILE A 593 3.79 -15.07 -33.45
C ILE A 593 3.59 -14.01 -34.54
N ASP A 594 2.88 -14.36 -35.59
CA ASP A 594 2.58 -13.47 -36.73
C ASP A 594 1.12 -13.68 -37.17
N PRO A 595 0.15 -12.97 -36.52
CA PRO A 595 -1.26 -13.12 -36.82
C PRO A 595 -1.64 -12.46 -38.15
N THR A 596 -2.62 -13.05 -38.86
CA THR A 596 -3.23 -12.46 -40.07
C THR A 596 -4.13 -11.27 -39.70
N ALA A 597 -4.62 -10.53 -40.70
CA ALA A 597 -5.58 -9.42 -40.50
C ALA A 597 -6.87 -9.90 -39.80
N GLU A 598 -7.39 -11.06 -40.21
CA GLU A 598 -8.57 -11.70 -39.61
C GLU A 598 -8.33 -12.08 -38.18
N GLN A 599 -7.14 -12.64 -37.86
CA GLN A 599 -6.76 -13.00 -36.53
C GLN A 599 -6.60 -11.75 -35.64
N LEU A 600 -5.98 -10.69 -36.15
CA LEU A 600 -5.85 -9.40 -35.45
C LEU A 600 -7.22 -8.77 -35.17
N ALA A 601 -8.13 -8.77 -36.12
CA ALA A 601 -9.50 -8.30 -35.88
C ALA A 601 -10.21 -9.13 -34.79
N GLN A 602 -9.98 -10.45 -34.78
CA GLN A 602 -10.54 -11.34 -33.77
C GLN A 602 -9.92 -11.09 -32.39
N ILE A 603 -8.60 -10.87 -32.29
CA ILE A 603 -7.90 -10.51 -31.04
C ILE A 603 -8.46 -9.20 -30.48
N ALA A 604 -8.57 -8.17 -31.33
CA ALA A 604 -9.13 -6.87 -30.95
C ALA A 604 -10.59 -6.98 -30.47
N TYR A 605 -11.43 -7.76 -31.15
CA TYR A 605 -12.80 -8.02 -30.73
C TYR A 605 -12.87 -8.71 -29.35
N SER A 606 -12.05 -9.71 -29.14
CA SER A 606 -12.00 -10.46 -27.88
C SER A 606 -11.48 -9.60 -26.74
N ALA A 607 -10.46 -8.76 -27.01
CA ALA A 607 -9.94 -7.77 -26.04
C ALA A 607 -11.02 -6.76 -25.66
N ALA A 608 -11.75 -6.19 -26.63
CA ALA A 608 -12.83 -5.26 -26.35
C ALA A 608 -13.92 -5.87 -25.45
N ARG A 609 -14.23 -7.15 -25.65
CA ARG A 609 -15.23 -7.84 -24.82
C ARG A 609 -14.78 -7.95 -23.37
N ILE A 610 -13.53 -8.35 -23.11
CA ILE A 610 -12.98 -8.41 -21.75
C ILE A 610 -12.95 -7.02 -21.12
N VAL A 611 -12.47 -6.00 -21.83
CA VAL A 611 -12.40 -4.62 -21.32
C VAL A 611 -13.79 -4.11 -20.93
N ARG A 612 -14.81 -4.38 -21.73
CA ARG A 612 -16.22 -4.07 -21.38
C ARG A 612 -16.68 -4.82 -20.12
N THR A 613 -16.29 -6.09 -19.96
CA THR A 613 -16.61 -6.89 -18.76
C THR A 613 -15.99 -6.25 -17.51
N LEU A 614 -14.80 -5.68 -17.62
CA LEU A 614 -14.16 -4.94 -16.55
C LEU A 614 -14.78 -3.55 -16.29
N GLY A 615 -15.84 -3.18 -17.05
CA GLY A 615 -16.58 -1.92 -16.93
C GLY A 615 -15.88 -0.72 -17.55
N ILE A 616 -14.95 -0.96 -18.45
CA ILE A 616 -14.19 0.08 -19.15
C ILE A 616 -14.67 0.13 -20.63
N THR A 617 -14.87 1.32 -21.16
CA THR A 617 -15.18 1.49 -22.59
C THR A 617 -13.90 1.28 -23.40
N PRO A 618 -13.84 0.23 -24.27
CA PRO A 618 -12.65 -0.01 -25.08
C PRO A 618 -12.53 1.02 -26.22
N ARG A 619 -11.36 1.63 -26.36
CA ARG A 619 -10.92 2.47 -27.45
C ARG A 619 -9.68 1.84 -28.05
N ILE A 620 -9.80 1.24 -29.21
CA ILE A 620 -8.81 0.34 -29.79
C ILE A 620 -7.97 1.06 -30.81
N ALA A 621 -6.64 1.02 -30.66
CA ALA A 621 -5.68 1.41 -31.68
C ALA A 621 -5.02 0.17 -32.28
N MET A 622 -5.10 0.05 -33.61
CA MET A 622 -4.35 -0.96 -34.37
C MET A 622 -2.99 -0.37 -34.72
N LEU A 623 -1.95 -0.79 -33.95
CA LEU A 623 -0.64 -0.14 -34.00
C LEU A 623 0.22 -0.59 -35.20
N SER A 624 0.96 0.37 -35.75
CA SER A 624 1.87 0.15 -36.86
C SER A 624 3.03 1.15 -36.84
N VAL A 625 3.95 1.02 -37.78
CA VAL A 625 4.99 1.99 -38.10
C VAL A 625 4.44 3.16 -38.92
N SER A 626 3.22 3.09 -39.42
CA SER A 626 2.53 4.05 -40.32
C SER A 626 1.31 4.65 -39.62
N ASN A 627 0.94 5.87 -40.03
CA ASN A 627 -0.32 6.53 -39.67
C ASN A 627 -1.20 6.67 -40.93
N PHE A 628 -2.31 5.95 -40.96
CA PHE A 628 -3.37 6.10 -41.99
C PHE A 628 -2.85 6.12 -43.45
N GLY A 629 -1.95 5.19 -43.78
CA GLY A 629 -1.37 5.07 -45.11
C GLY A 629 -0.16 5.98 -45.40
N SER A 630 0.43 6.59 -44.36
CA SER A 630 1.64 7.43 -44.50
C SER A 630 2.87 6.64 -44.98
N GLY A 631 2.89 5.32 -44.73
CA GLY A 631 3.95 4.41 -45.18
C GLY A 631 3.37 3.12 -45.76
N ARG A 632 3.86 2.71 -46.93
CA ARG A 632 3.47 1.43 -47.57
C ARG A 632 4.34 0.30 -47.02
N HIS A 633 3.78 -0.54 -46.18
CA HIS A 633 4.43 -1.71 -45.62
C HIS A 633 3.39 -2.83 -45.43
N PRO A 634 3.70 -4.11 -45.71
CA PRO A 634 2.73 -5.20 -45.56
C PRO A 634 2.09 -5.29 -44.17
N GLU A 635 2.85 -5.02 -43.11
CA GLU A 635 2.29 -4.98 -41.75
C GLU A 635 1.32 -3.81 -41.54
N ALA A 636 1.57 -2.64 -42.13
CA ALA A 636 0.65 -1.51 -42.09
C ALA A 636 -0.66 -1.82 -42.80
N GLU A 637 -0.58 -2.39 -44.01
CA GLU A 637 -1.73 -2.85 -44.78
C GLU A 637 -2.54 -3.93 -44.04
N LYS A 638 -1.84 -4.88 -43.36
CA LYS A 638 -2.44 -5.91 -42.51
C LYS A 638 -3.25 -5.28 -41.35
N MET A 639 -2.71 -4.26 -40.69
CA MET A 639 -3.39 -3.57 -39.58
C MET A 639 -4.59 -2.74 -40.08
N ALA A 640 -4.47 -2.04 -41.21
CA ALA A 640 -5.58 -1.31 -41.82
C ALA A 640 -6.73 -2.25 -42.23
N GLN A 641 -6.39 -3.40 -42.82
CA GLN A 641 -7.38 -4.43 -43.15
C GLN A 641 -8.09 -4.97 -41.90
N ALA A 642 -7.36 -5.18 -40.83
CA ALA A 642 -7.92 -5.64 -39.54
C ALA A 642 -8.94 -4.63 -38.99
N VAL A 643 -8.71 -3.31 -39.12
CA VAL A 643 -9.68 -2.27 -38.73
C VAL A 643 -10.97 -2.42 -39.51
N GLN A 644 -10.88 -2.61 -40.83
CA GLN A 644 -12.07 -2.77 -41.69
C GLN A 644 -12.88 -4.00 -41.28
N LEU A 645 -12.22 -5.15 -41.15
CA LEU A 645 -12.85 -6.40 -40.72
C LEU A 645 -13.55 -6.28 -39.34
N LEU A 646 -12.93 -5.54 -38.44
CA LEU A 646 -13.48 -5.33 -37.10
C LEU A 646 -14.71 -4.43 -37.12
N ARG A 647 -14.71 -3.35 -37.92
CA ARG A 647 -15.86 -2.45 -38.13
C ARG A 647 -17.05 -3.16 -38.82
N GLU A 648 -16.75 -4.03 -39.78
CA GLU A 648 -17.80 -4.86 -40.46
C GLU A 648 -18.45 -5.82 -39.45
N ARG A 649 -17.67 -6.38 -38.54
CA ARG A 649 -18.15 -7.33 -37.53
C ARG A 649 -18.97 -6.68 -36.39
N ASP A 650 -18.52 -5.54 -35.87
CA ASP A 650 -19.16 -4.78 -34.81
C ASP A 650 -19.08 -3.27 -35.13
N PRO A 651 -20.09 -2.73 -35.85
CA PRO A 651 -20.10 -1.31 -36.19
C PRO A 651 -20.12 -0.34 -35.03
N ALA A 652 -20.44 -0.81 -33.81
CA ALA A 652 -20.45 0.01 -32.60
C ALA A 652 -19.11 0.03 -31.86
N ILE A 653 -18.11 -0.72 -32.38
CA ILE A 653 -16.80 -0.76 -31.72
C ILE A 653 -15.99 0.49 -32.03
N ILE A 654 -15.38 1.08 -31.00
CA ILE A 654 -14.50 2.24 -31.16
C ILE A 654 -13.10 1.73 -31.51
N VAL A 655 -12.76 1.74 -32.81
CA VAL A 655 -11.46 1.28 -33.32
C VAL A 655 -10.97 2.18 -34.44
N ASP A 656 -9.66 2.43 -34.46
CA ASP A 656 -9.03 3.10 -35.59
C ASP A 656 -7.57 2.65 -35.81
N GLY A 657 -7.01 3.04 -36.95
CA GLY A 657 -5.65 2.71 -37.40
C GLY A 657 -5.62 2.30 -38.87
N GLU A 658 -4.48 1.92 -39.43
CA GLU A 658 -3.23 1.76 -38.67
C GLU A 658 -2.70 3.11 -38.17
N MET A 659 -2.11 3.11 -36.99
CA MET A 659 -1.49 4.31 -36.43
C MET A 659 -0.26 4.00 -35.56
N GLN A 660 0.61 4.99 -35.39
CA GLN A 660 1.77 4.89 -34.51
C GLN A 660 1.33 5.01 -33.03
N ALA A 661 2.16 4.52 -32.13
CA ALA A 661 1.84 4.49 -30.70
C ALA A 661 1.71 5.89 -30.07
N ASP A 662 2.51 6.84 -30.50
CA ASP A 662 2.43 8.25 -30.08
C ASP A 662 1.10 8.88 -30.51
N THR A 663 0.69 8.67 -31.78
CA THR A 663 -0.60 9.11 -32.29
C THR A 663 -1.79 8.49 -31.50
N ALA A 664 -1.68 7.22 -31.12
CA ALA A 664 -2.72 6.53 -30.35
C ALA A 664 -2.86 7.05 -28.92
N LEU A 665 -1.77 7.55 -28.31
CA LEU A 665 -1.67 7.89 -26.90
C LEU A 665 -1.64 9.40 -26.62
N ASP A 666 -1.47 10.24 -27.65
CA ASP A 666 -1.49 11.70 -27.54
C ASP A 666 -2.76 12.25 -28.22
N GLN A 667 -3.67 12.75 -27.38
CA GLN A 667 -4.96 13.27 -27.84
C GLN A 667 -4.83 14.56 -28.67
N ASP A 668 -3.88 15.41 -28.33
CA ASP A 668 -3.67 16.68 -29.03
C ASP A 668 -3.05 16.43 -30.40
N LEU A 669 -2.08 15.52 -30.49
CA LEU A 669 -1.52 15.06 -31.74
C LEU A 669 -2.60 14.42 -32.65
N LEU A 670 -3.39 13.51 -32.09
CA LEU A 670 -4.45 12.81 -32.82
C LEU A 670 -5.47 13.81 -33.41
N LYS A 671 -5.96 14.76 -32.61
CA LYS A 671 -6.93 15.76 -33.04
C LYS A 671 -6.37 16.77 -34.03
N ALA A 672 -5.12 17.19 -33.86
CA ALA A 672 -4.50 18.17 -34.73
C ALA A 672 -4.13 17.58 -36.11
N ALA A 673 -3.55 16.38 -36.13
CA ALA A 673 -3.07 15.77 -37.38
C ALA A 673 -4.12 14.91 -38.05
N TYR A 674 -5.03 14.27 -37.32
CA TYR A 674 -5.98 13.27 -37.81
C TYR A 674 -7.41 13.50 -37.30
N PRO A 675 -8.04 14.66 -37.52
CA PRO A 675 -9.36 15.02 -37.01
C PRO A 675 -10.49 14.10 -37.49
N PHE A 676 -10.23 13.28 -38.51
CA PHE A 676 -11.18 12.29 -39.04
C PHE A 676 -11.17 10.98 -38.25
N SER A 677 -10.24 10.80 -37.29
CA SER A 677 -10.16 9.56 -36.52
C SER A 677 -11.43 9.31 -35.71
N SER A 678 -11.83 8.04 -35.64
CA SER A 678 -12.95 7.60 -34.82
C SER A 678 -12.65 7.59 -33.32
N LEU A 679 -11.38 7.76 -32.92
CA LEU A 679 -10.98 7.87 -31.54
C LEU A 679 -11.17 9.31 -31.05
N SER A 680 -12.18 9.54 -30.21
CA SER A 680 -12.44 10.85 -29.59
C SER A 680 -11.51 11.18 -28.43
N GLU A 681 -10.90 10.16 -27.83
CA GLU A 681 -9.94 10.20 -26.73
C GLU A 681 -8.78 9.24 -27.02
N THR A 682 -7.73 9.29 -26.21
CA THR A 682 -6.60 8.36 -26.32
C THR A 682 -7.04 6.90 -26.27
N ALA A 683 -6.36 6.04 -27.00
CA ALA A 683 -6.60 4.61 -26.98
C ALA A 683 -6.28 4.04 -25.58
N ASN A 684 -7.07 3.04 -25.17
CA ASN A 684 -6.81 2.25 -23.98
C ASN A 684 -6.63 0.74 -24.27
N VAL A 685 -6.82 0.34 -25.53
CA VAL A 685 -6.54 -1.01 -26.02
C VAL A 685 -5.57 -0.91 -27.20
N LEU A 686 -4.39 -1.45 -27.04
CA LEU A 686 -3.33 -1.42 -28.05
C LEU A 686 -3.15 -2.83 -28.64
N ILE A 687 -3.40 -2.96 -29.94
CA ILE A 687 -3.19 -4.21 -30.67
C ILE A 687 -1.95 -4.11 -31.54
N PHE A 688 -1.02 -5.02 -31.31
CA PHE A 688 0.29 -5.04 -31.96
C PHE A 688 0.30 -5.91 -33.20
N PRO A 689 1.12 -5.59 -34.23
CA PRO A 689 1.13 -6.31 -35.52
C PRO A 689 1.68 -7.73 -35.41
N ASN A 690 2.48 -8.03 -34.40
CA ASN A 690 3.07 -9.33 -34.15
C ASN A 690 3.45 -9.50 -32.69
N LEU A 691 3.78 -10.74 -32.28
CA LEU A 691 4.09 -11.08 -30.89
C LEU A 691 5.33 -10.34 -30.35
N SER A 692 6.36 -10.19 -31.16
CA SER A 692 7.59 -9.52 -30.73
C SER A 692 7.36 -8.08 -30.33
N ALA A 693 6.59 -7.33 -31.14
CA ALA A 693 6.22 -5.95 -30.84
C ALA A 693 5.43 -5.87 -29.53
N GLY A 694 4.39 -6.71 -29.37
CA GLY A 694 3.56 -6.72 -28.18
C GLY A 694 4.30 -7.12 -26.91
N ASN A 695 5.12 -8.17 -26.97
CA ASN A 695 5.87 -8.68 -25.83
C ASN A 695 6.96 -7.70 -25.34
N ILE A 696 7.71 -7.11 -26.28
CA ILE A 696 8.74 -6.11 -25.95
C ILE A 696 8.08 -4.85 -25.37
N ALA A 697 7.00 -4.36 -26.01
CA ALA A 697 6.34 -3.13 -25.58
C ALA A 697 5.80 -3.25 -24.14
N TYR A 698 5.02 -4.30 -23.80
CA TYR A 698 4.47 -4.39 -22.44
C TYR A 698 5.55 -4.54 -21.38
N LYS A 699 6.64 -5.26 -21.66
CA LYS A 699 7.77 -5.40 -20.71
C LYS A 699 8.50 -4.07 -20.49
N LEU A 700 8.74 -3.29 -21.54
CA LEU A 700 9.32 -1.95 -21.41
C LEU A 700 8.40 -1.01 -20.62
N LEU A 701 7.10 -1.03 -20.89
CA LEU A 701 6.11 -0.23 -20.16
C LEU A 701 6.01 -0.63 -18.69
N ASN A 702 6.11 -1.92 -18.38
CA ASN A 702 6.16 -2.41 -16.99
C ASN A 702 7.44 -1.96 -16.29
N HIS A 703 8.63 -2.26 -16.85
CA HIS A 703 9.90 -2.01 -16.15
C HIS A 703 10.35 -0.55 -16.18
N LEU A 704 10.14 0.18 -17.27
CA LEU A 704 10.58 1.57 -17.42
C LEU A 704 9.44 2.58 -17.22
N GLY A 705 8.21 2.20 -17.57
CA GLY A 705 7.04 3.06 -17.45
C GLY A 705 6.39 3.05 -16.07
N GLY A 706 6.83 2.19 -15.16
CA GLY A 706 6.27 2.08 -13.81
C GLY A 706 4.85 1.51 -13.74
N ALA A 707 4.39 0.84 -14.81
CA ALA A 707 3.08 0.20 -14.82
C ALA A 707 3.09 -1.08 -13.97
N THR A 708 1.99 -1.38 -13.29
CA THR A 708 1.73 -2.72 -12.75
C THR A 708 1.09 -3.57 -13.84
N ALA A 709 1.71 -4.69 -14.21
CA ALA A 709 1.20 -5.60 -15.24
C ALA A 709 0.35 -6.71 -14.61
N ILE A 710 -0.90 -6.84 -15.04
CA ILE A 710 -1.82 -7.91 -14.65
C ILE A 710 -2.11 -8.77 -15.88
N GLY A 711 -1.72 -10.01 -15.84
CA GLY A 711 -1.83 -10.90 -16.98
C GLY A 711 -0.85 -12.09 -16.96
N PRO A 712 -0.81 -12.87 -18.06
CA PRO A 712 -1.66 -12.71 -19.24
C PRO A 712 -3.08 -13.23 -19.01
N ILE A 713 -4.06 -12.38 -19.31
CA ILE A 713 -5.47 -12.76 -19.37
C ILE A 713 -5.70 -13.47 -20.69
N LEU A 714 -5.99 -14.78 -20.66
CA LEU A 714 -6.28 -15.52 -21.88
C LEU A 714 -7.68 -15.20 -22.40
N ILE A 715 -7.74 -14.72 -23.62
CA ILE A 715 -8.97 -14.41 -24.33
C ILE A 715 -9.18 -15.37 -25.51
N GLY A 716 -10.43 -15.59 -25.92
CA GLY A 716 -10.76 -16.50 -27.02
C GLY A 716 -10.94 -17.97 -26.60
N MET A 717 -10.80 -18.34 -25.34
CA MET A 717 -11.05 -19.69 -24.84
C MET A 717 -12.56 -19.96 -24.68
N ASN A 718 -12.99 -21.24 -24.77
CA ASN A 718 -14.38 -21.66 -24.54
C ASN A 718 -14.84 -21.46 -23.09
N ARG A 719 -13.94 -21.61 -22.13
CA ARG A 719 -14.16 -21.41 -20.69
C ARG A 719 -13.03 -20.53 -20.13
N PRO A 720 -13.25 -19.88 -19.00
CA PRO A 720 -12.23 -19.06 -18.36
C PRO A 720 -11.01 -19.89 -17.95
N VAL A 721 -9.87 -19.53 -18.51
CA VAL A 721 -8.55 -20.06 -18.14
C VAL A 721 -7.59 -18.90 -18.17
N HIS A 722 -6.88 -18.66 -17.08
CA HIS A 722 -5.89 -17.60 -17.04
C HIS A 722 -4.56 -18.14 -16.52
N VAL A 723 -3.48 -17.56 -17.03
CA VAL A 723 -2.12 -18.02 -16.74
C VAL A 723 -1.40 -16.93 -15.94
N LEU A 724 -0.67 -17.34 -14.92
CA LEU A 724 0.18 -16.47 -14.12
C LEU A 724 1.58 -16.38 -14.73
N GLU A 725 2.28 -15.28 -14.48
CA GLU A 725 3.71 -15.23 -14.72
C GLU A 725 4.46 -16.13 -13.72
N ARG A 726 5.53 -16.75 -14.18
CA ARG A 726 6.38 -17.57 -13.31
C ARG A 726 6.94 -16.72 -12.16
N GLY A 727 6.73 -17.16 -10.94
CA GLY A 727 7.17 -16.43 -9.75
C GLY A 727 6.16 -15.38 -9.25
N ALA A 728 4.94 -15.35 -9.81
CA ALA A 728 3.84 -14.54 -9.31
C ALA A 728 3.74 -14.57 -7.79
N ASP A 729 3.39 -13.45 -7.19
CA ASP A 729 3.18 -13.37 -5.75
C ASP A 729 1.73 -13.70 -5.36
N VAL A 730 1.48 -13.72 -4.06
CA VAL A 730 0.15 -14.04 -3.52
C VAL A 730 -0.91 -13.06 -4.03
N GLN A 731 -0.59 -11.76 -4.12
CA GLN A 731 -1.52 -10.75 -4.59
C GLN A 731 -1.82 -10.88 -6.09
N ASP A 732 -0.83 -11.28 -6.91
CA ASP A 732 -1.03 -11.56 -8.34
C ASP A 732 -2.01 -12.72 -8.54
N ILE A 733 -1.91 -13.76 -7.70
CA ILE A 733 -2.82 -14.91 -7.73
C ILE A 733 -4.25 -14.48 -7.36
N VAL A 734 -4.42 -13.69 -6.29
CA VAL A 734 -5.71 -13.15 -5.86
C VAL A 734 -6.33 -12.26 -6.94
N ASN A 735 -5.54 -11.36 -7.52
CA ASN A 735 -5.98 -10.47 -8.60
C ASN A 735 -6.44 -11.28 -9.84
N MET A 736 -5.68 -12.31 -10.21
CA MET A 736 -6.04 -13.16 -11.36
C MET A 736 -7.28 -14.01 -11.07
N ALA A 737 -7.47 -14.46 -9.84
CA ALA A 737 -8.71 -15.14 -9.43
C ALA A 737 -9.94 -14.23 -9.58
N ALA A 738 -9.85 -12.97 -9.17
CA ALA A 738 -10.91 -12.00 -9.37
C ALA A 738 -11.24 -11.76 -10.86
N VAL A 739 -10.22 -11.67 -11.72
CA VAL A 739 -10.38 -11.58 -13.18
C VAL A 739 -11.05 -12.85 -13.72
N ALA A 740 -10.66 -14.03 -13.26
CA ALA A 740 -11.22 -15.30 -13.67
C ALA A 740 -12.71 -15.43 -13.29
N VAL A 741 -13.08 -14.98 -12.10
CA VAL A 741 -14.49 -14.91 -11.65
C VAL A 741 -15.30 -13.97 -12.55
N MET A 742 -14.77 -12.78 -12.85
CA MET A 742 -15.42 -11.81 -13.73
C MET A 742 -15.64 -12.38 -15.15
N ASP A 743 -14.64 -13.06 -15.71
CA ASP A 743 -14.79 -13.72 -17.02
C ASP A 743 -15.85 -14.83 -16.95
N ALA A 744 -15.90 -15.63 -15.87
CA ALA A 744 -16.90 -16.66 -15.66
C ALA A 744 -18.32 -16.09 -15.54
N GLN A 745 -18.50 -15.01 -14.75
CA GLN A 745 -19.79 -14.32 -14.62
C GLN A 745 -20.30 -13.80 -15.96
N SER A 746 -19.40 -13.22 -16.80
CA SER A 746 -19.77 -12.65 -18.11
C SER A 746 -20.28 -13.68 -19.11
N ARG A 747 -19.92 -14.95 -18.91
CA ARG A 747 -20.29 -16.05 -19.82
C ARG A 747 -21.57 -16.78 -19.43
N GLY A 748 -22.20 -16.43 -18.31
CA GLY A 748 -23.43 -17.03 -17.83
C GLY A 748 -23.25 -18.53 -17.60
N ALA A 749 -22.41 -18.92 -16.63
CA ALA A 749 -22.28 -20.30 -16.23
C ALA A 749 -23.65 -20.81 -15.76
N ALA A 750 -24.19 -21.82 -16.42
CA ALA A 750 -25.42 -22.45 -16.03
C ALA A 750 -25.28 -22.97 -14.60
N ALA A 751 -26.01 -22.36 -13.66
CA ALA A 751 -26.09 -22.85 -12.30
C ALA A 751 -26.64 -24.29 -12.30
N ARG A 752 -25.75 -25.28 -12.09
CA ARG A 752 -26.23 -26.59 -11.71
C ARG A 752 -26.70 -26.55 -10.24
N PRO A 753 -27.86 -27.11 -9.91
CA PRO A 753 -28.31 -27.14 -8.52
C PRO A 753 -27.28 -27.90 -7.66
N ARG A 754 -26.96 -27.34 -6.47
CA ARG A 754 -26.17 -28.02 -5.44
C ARG A 754 -26.79 -29.38 -5.19
N GLN A 755 -26.11 -30.47 -5.52
CA GLN A 755 -26.46 -31.78 -4.96
C GLN A 755 -26.08 -31.73 -3.50
N GLN A 756 -27.10 -31.86 -2.64
CA GLN A 756 -26.99 -32.03 -1.19
C GLN A 756 -26.26 -33.31 -0.83
#